data_e05c5a63bb8d4b3b3f5027079b060786
#
_entry.id   e05c5a63bb8d4b3b3f5027079b060786
#
_cell.length_a   1.000
_cell.length_b   1.000
_cell.length_c   1.000
_cell.angle_alpha   90.00
_cell.angle_beta   90.00
_cell.angle_gamma   90.00
#
_symmetry.space_group_name_H-M   'P 1'
#
loop_
_entity.id
_entity.type
_entity.pdbx_description
1 polymer ?
#
loop_
_entity_poly.entity_id
_entity_poly.type
_entity_poly.pdbx_seq_one_letter_code
_entity_poly.pdbx_strand_id
1 'polypeptide(L)'
;MMKTGKNKRLLASILAASMLLAMSPFALAEGAEDTTNQTGQESSQSTEVKNENVGGSGSESTDPIEWTVTRSKTATQLDTNTWTSNVTLSLPSAEEALASDVVFVLDKSMSAEWEGQALEMLAALKEQAASTKAKVKVGVVIFNKQANKTAPLTDLATGYDDIQAAIEQTISSGTNTHAGLLAGKQMLDEDTEVAANRKYLIFVSDGITYMYNAEPTVTAWSFFADDWKHWANPENWNSKYGSNNPPDDWSAWMTKIGAQVEAQSTEYEYPYEPSGETATKWTPEDETYKNYANSIDKALYLTYQVYQEAKTQGYNCYAVAKESSNAYLWGPAFMDYLAGGETVNFNKIQNDILYAVSAGSTVTDTIGEKFTFGGVDSFTLKVGTEEIKGVKDDLDDNTVNFGKKKDDGKYPYTVTYAPNTKTFVWTINENVSNFAPVQLTYTVKLTTPETDPGTYGVEDLKGEKDVPSDKALFTNESAVLNAINSAGATLKPLDFPKPSVSYTVKKSSSGGGGRKPTVTIPDDVPTGLNGDDHYAYIVGYPNGNVEPNGNITRAEVATIFFRLLTEEVRTANSTQSNSLSDVTRGQWFNHAVSTLSSMGIVKGHNDGTFAPNAPITRAEFAAIAARFDDKNTDTSSKFTDIASHWAKNEIGIAANKGWINGYPDGTFRPNQYITRAEAMTLVNRVLNRLPENSSDLLDSMIKWPDNSDASAWYYLAVQEATNSHAYSDKSKDDKYEKWTTIRDARDWTELEK
;
A
#
# COMPACT_ATOMS: atom_id res chain seq x y z
N MET A 1 24.42 38.74 39.37
CA MET A 1 23.16 38.49 40.07
C MET A 1 22.36 37.44 39.28
N MET A 2 22.46 36.25 39.75
CA MET A 2 21.42 35.30 40.12
C MET A 2 20.52 34.78 39.00
N LYS A 3 20.79 33.52 38.75
CA LYS A 3 19.91 32.34 38.77
C LYS A 3 18.92 32.24 37.62
N THR A 4 19.11 31.22 36.80
CA THR A 4 18.33 29.97 36.89
C THR A 4 18.93 28.95 35.94
N GLY A 5 19.65 27.98 36.50
CA GLY A 5 19.79 26.66 35.90
C GLY A 5 18.81 25.77 36.60
N LYS A 6 18.15 24.92 35.83
CA LYS A 6 17.51 23.63 36.14
C LYS A 6 16.23 23.48 35.31
N ASN A 7 16.35 22.76 34.23
CA ASN A 7 15.29 21.92 33.67
C ASN A 7 15.74 21.34 32.30
N LYS A 8 16.77 20.50 32.34
CA LYS A 8 17.17 19.64 31.22
C LYS A 8 17.61 18.26 31.72
N ARG A 9 16.81 17.64 32.59
CA ARG A 9 17.05 16.26 33.03
C ARG A 9 15.77 15.51 33.32
N LEU A 10 14.73 15.65 32.48
CA LEU A 10 13.49 14.89 32.66
C LEU A 10 12.88 14.36 31.34
N LEU A 11 13.65 14.32 30.25
CA LEU A 11 13.15 13.74 28.98
C LEU A 11 13.94 12.50 28.52
N ALA A 12 14.97 12.09 29.23
CA ALA A 12 15.78 10.92 28.89
C ALA A 12 15.37 9.61 29.59
N SER A 13 14.33 9.63 30.41
CA SER A 13 13.93 8.47 31.23
C SER A 13 12.61 7.80 30.81
N ILE A 14 12.00 8.20 29.71
CA ILE A 14 10.73 7.64 29.25
C ILE A 14 10.87 6.79 27.97
N LEU A 15 12.01 6.84 27.27
CA LEU A 15 12.24 6.02 26.08
C LEU A 15 12.91 4.65 26.36
N ALA A 16 13.31 4.35 27.59
CA ALA A 16 13.94 3.07 27.94
C ALA A 16 12.99 2.02 28.56
N ALA A 17 11.70 2.30 28.66
CA ALA A 17 10.72 1.41 29.31
C ALA A 17 9.73 0.73 28.36
N SER A 18 9.84 0.90 27.04
CA SER A 18 8.91 0.31 26.08
C SER A 18 9.50 -0.82 25.20
N MET A 19 10.72 -1.26 25.43
CA MET A 19 11.34 -2.39 24.70
C MET A 19 11.52 -3.69 25.51
N LEU A 20 10.80 -3.86 26.61
CA LEU A 20 10.96 -5.04 27.47
C LEU A 20 9.62 -5.72 27.77
N LEU A 21 8.83 -6.04 26.74
CA LEU A 21 7.62 -6.87 26.92
C LEU A 21 7.22 -7.58 25.62
N ALA A 22 8.05 -8.51 25.16
CA ALA A 22 7.60 -9.59 24.28
C ALA A 22 8.63 -10.71 24.20
N MET A 23 8.85 -11.43 25.29
CA MET A 23 9.38 -12.80 25.25
C MET A 23 8.77 -13.57 26.42
N SER A 24 7.79 -14.42 26.14
CA SER A 24 7.30 -15.44 27.05
C SER A 24 8.06 -16.74 26.77
N PRO A 25 8.55 -17.41 27.82
CA PRO A 25 9.29 -18.65 27.67
C PRO A 25 8.36 -19.84 27.55
N PHE A 26 8.66 -20.75 26.65
CA PHE A 26 8.13 -22.09 26.63
C PHE A 26 8.81 -22.91 27.74
N ALA A 27 8.01 -23.43 28.65
CA ALA A 27 8.44 -24.35 29.68
C ALA A 27 8.45 -25.79 29.17
N LEU A 28 9.56 -26.46 29.37
CA LEU A 28 9.72 -27.92 29.32
C LEU A 28 8.87 -28.60 30.40
N ALA A 29 8.20 -29.67 30.05
CA ALA A 29 7.75 -30.67 30.97
C ALA A 29 8.24 -32.05 30.49
N GLU A 30 9.07 -32.65 31.32
CA GLU A 30 9.48 -34.04 31.29
C GLU A 30 8.38 -34.97 31.82
N GLY A 31 8.35 -36.18 31.27
CA GLY A 31 8.07 -37.31 32.14
C GLY A 31 7.08 -38.37 31.67
N ALA A 32 7.65 -39.55 31.39
CA ALA A 32 7.23 -40.92 31.69
C ALA A 32 6.35 -41.68 30.70
N GLU A 33 7.03 -42.63 30.07
CA GLU A 33 6.76 -44.07 29.84
C GLU A 33 5.34 -44.64 30.14
N ASP A 34 4.75 -45.41 29.23
CA ASP A 34 4.80 -46.87 29.22
C ASP A 34 3.93 -47.51 28.11
N THR A 35 4.56 -48.45 27.39
CA THR A 35 4.13 -49.74 26.86
C THR A 35 2.80 -49.95 26.12
N THR A 36 2.94 -50.62 25.01
CA THR A 36 2.46 -51.88 24.46
C THR A 36 1.60 -51.86 23.20
N ASN A 37 2.23 -52.46 22.21
CA ASN A 37 1.81 -53.61 21.35
C ASN A 37 0.76 -53.48 20.22
N GLN A 38 1.32 -53.87 19.06
CA GLN A 38 0.84 -54.86 18.06
C GLN A 38 -0.21 -54.36 17.01
N THR A 39 0.11 -54.50 15.80
CA THR A 39 0.26 -55.49 14.75
C THR A 39 -0.45 -55.10 13.45
N GLY A 40 0.20 -55.43 12.36
CA GLY A 40 -0.39 -55.76 11.06
C GLY A 40 0.06 -54.86 9.90
N GLN A 41 1.14 -55.13 9.18
CA GLN A 41 1.34 -55.90 7.92
C GLN A 41 0.35 -55.53 6.84
N GLU A 42 0.72 -55.18 5.62
CA GLU A 42 1.66 -55.68 4.60
C GLU A 42 1.81 -54.61 3.49
N SER A 43 2.91 -54.38 2.99
CA SER A 43 3.76 -54.85 1.86
C SER A 43 3.38 -54.17 0.54
N SER A 44 4.32 -53.61 -0.19
CA SER A 44 5.30 -54.20 -1.12
C SER A 44 6.15 -53.09 -1.76
N GLN A 45 7.45 -53.20 -1.65
CA GLN A 45 8.49 -53.44 -2.68
C GLN A 45 8.44 -52.49 -3.89
N SER A 46 9.48 -51.97 -4.38
CA SER A 46 10.94 -51.92 -4.31
C SER A 46 11.42 -51.18 -5.53
N THR A 47 12.48 -50.45 -5.50
CA THR A 47 13.77 -50.81 -6.08
C THR A 47 14.80 -49.72 -5.81
N GLU A 48 15.87 -50.13 -5.14
CA GLU A 48 17.13 -49.41 -5.02
C GLU A 48 17.86 -49.38 -6.35
N VAL A 49 18.49 -48.26 -6.68
CA VAL A 49 19.75 -48.23 -7.44
C VAL A 49 20.72 -47.36 -6.70
N LYS A 50 21.69 -47.97 -6.10
CA LYS A 50 22.93 -47.35 -5.59
C LYS A 50 23.76 -46.84 -6.74
N ASN A 51 24.32 -45.63 -6.57
CA ASN A 51 25.67 -45.37 -7.06
C ASN A 51 26.40 -44.40 -6.13
N GLU A 52 27.64 -44.76 -5.85
CA GLU A 52 28.51 -44.20 -4.84
C GLU A 52 29.25 -42.94 -5.30
N ASN A 53 29.52 -42.10 -4.31
CA ASN A 53 30.68 -41.22 -4.12
C ASN A 53 31.12 -40.26 -5.22
N VAL A 54 30.99 -38.97 -4.96
CA VAL A 54 32.15 -38.06 -4.85
C VAL A 54 31.74 -36.93 -3.86
N GLY A 55 32.63 -36.65 -2.91
CA GLY A 55 32.46 -35.63 -1.88
C GLY A 55 32.41 -34.21 -2.45
N GLY A 56 31.56 -33.39 -1.86
CA GLY A 56 31.46 -31.97 -2.08
C GLY A 56 30.65 -31.38 -0.96
N SER A 57 31.29 -30.49 -0.23
CA SER A 57 30.85 -29.64 0.87
C SER A 57 29.37 -29.29 0.87
N GLY A 58 28.75 -29.43 2.02
CA GLY A 58 27.41 -28.96 2.28
C GLY A 58 27.28 -27.44 2.08
N SER A 59 26.54 -27.03 1.05
CA SER A 59 25.99 -25.71 0.98
C SER A 59 24.69 -25.71 1.75
N GLU A 60 24.67 -25.05 2.91
CA GLU A 60 23.41 -24.61 3.46
C GLU A 60 22.77 -23.65 2.47
N SER A 61 21.55 -23.97 2.06
CA SER A 61 20.75 -23.14 1.18
C SER A 61 20.45 -21.81 1.89
N THR A 62 21.17 -20.77 1.55
CA THR A 62 20.60 -19.44 1.66
C THR A 62 19.46 -19.42 0.65
N ASP A 63 18.22 -19.43 1.13
CA ASP A 63 17.07 -19.24 0.24
C ASP A 63 17.31 -17.96 -0.55
N PRO A 64 17.26 -18.01 -1.88
CA PRO A 64 17.42 -16.82 -2.69
C PRO A 64 16.33 -15.83 -2.30
N ILE A 65 16.67 -14.54 -2.28
CA ILE A 65 15.68 -13.45 -2.08
C ILE A 65 14.52 -13.75 -3.01
N GLU A 66 13.36 -14.05 -2.42
CA GLU A 66 12.19 -14.38 -3.20
C GLU A 66 11.70 -13.10 -3.85
N TRP A 67 12.04 -12.89 -5.11
CA TRP A 67 11.57 -11.75 -5.90
C TRP A 67 10.05 -11.82 -5.97
N THR A 68 9.38 -10.88 -5.33
CA THR A 68 7.93 -10.82 -5.30
C THR A 68 7.45 -9.75 -6.27
N VAL A 69 6.73 -10.17 -7.30
CA VAL A 69 6.00 -9.24 -8.16
C VAL A 69 4.65 -8.96 -7.52
N THR A 70 4.39 -7.68 -7.21
CA THR A 70 3.06 -7.28 -6.74
C THR A 70 2.06 -7.48 -7.87
N ARG A 71 0.89 -8.01 -7.55
CA ARG A 71 -0.14 -8.35 -8.51
C ARG A 71 -1.51 -8.31 -7.85
N SER A 72 -2.51 -7.91 -8.61
CA SER A 72 -3.90 -7.96 -8.15
C SER A 72 -4.80 -8.59 -9.20
N LYS A 73 -5.87 -9.20 -8.73
CA LYS A 73 -6.97 -9.64 -9.55
C LYS A 73 -8.26 -9.23 -8.86
N THR A 74 -9.09 -8.49 -9.56
CA THR A 74 -10.34 -7.95 -9.03
C THR A 74 -11.49 -8.32 -9.94
N ALA A 75 -12.70 -8.34 -9.40
CA ALA A 75 -13.93 -8.51 -10.17
C ALA A 75 -14.89 -7.37 -9.85
N THR A 76 -15.70 -6.95 -10.80
CA THR A 76 -16.83 -6.07 -10.52
C THR A 76 -17.99 -6.86 -9.93
N GLN A 77 -18.88 -6.20 -9.21
CA GLN A 77 -20.16 -6.83 -8.81
C GLN A 77 -20.87 -7.45 -10.02
N LEU A 78 -21.58 -8.53 -9.79
CA LEU A 78 -22.33 -9.20 -10.84
C LEU A 78 -23.52 -8.34 -11.29
N ASP A 79 -23.53 -7.93 -12.56
CA ASP A 79 -24.70 -7.29 -13.16
C ASP A 79 -25.79 -8.35 -13.35
N THR A 80 -26.85 -8.27 -12.56
CA THR A 80 -27.97 -9.23 -12.60
C THR A 80 -28.85 -9.10 -13.83
N ASN A 81 -28.72 -8.06 -14.66
CA ASN A 81 -29.46 -7.94 -15.92
C ASN A 81 -28.82 -8.76 -17.04
N THR A 82 -27.49 -8.81 -17.04
CA THR A 82 -26.69 -9.53 -18.05
C THR A 82 -26.05 -10.79 -17.51
N TRP A 83 -26.02 -10.94 -16.18
CA TRP A 83 -25.32 -11.98 -15.43
C TRP A 83 -23.81 -11.98 -15.66
N THR A 84 -23.24 -10.78 -15.84
CA THR A 84 -21.82 -10.61 -16.14
C THR A 84 -21.08 -9.88 -15.04
N SER A 85 -19.79 -10.18 -14.94
CA SER A 85 -18.81 -9.45 -14.15
C SER A 85 -17.55 -9.21 -14.99
N ASN A 86 -16.94 -8.06 -14.84
CA ASN A 86 -15.64 -7.77 -15.43
C ASN A 86 -14.53 -8.13 -14.46
N VAL A 87 -13.56 -8.89 -14.92
CA VAL A 87 -12.41 -9.34 -14.14
C VAL A 87 -11.16 -8.66 -14.67
N THR A 88 -10.37 -8.06 -13.78
CA THR A 88 -9.15 -7.34 -14.13
C THR A 88 -7.94 -7.97 -13.45
N LEU A 89 -6.95 -8.35 -14.23
CA LEU A 89 -5.59 -8.71 -13.81
C LEU A 89 -4.70 -7.48 -13.91
N SER A 90 -3.86 -7.22 -12.92
CA SER A 90 -2.92 -6.10 -12.91
C SER A 90 -1.51 -6.50 -12.50
N LEU A 91 -0.54 -6.00 -13.23
CA LEU A 91 0.90 -6.14 -13.00
C LEU A 91 1.60 -4.77 -13.21
N PRO A 92 2.29 -4.20 -12.20
CA PRO A 92 2.14 -4.51 -10.78
C PRO A 92 0.71 -4.30 -10.30
N SER A 93 0.42 -4.61 -9.03
CA SER A 93 -0.92 -4.41 -8.46
C SER A 93 -1.39 -2.97 -8.64
N ALA A 94 -2.61 -2.78 -9.17
CA ALA A 94 -3.23 -1.47 -9.26
C ALA A 94 -3.86 -0.99 -7.93
N GLU A 95 -3.93 -1.89 -6.95
CA GLU A 95 -4.45 -1.63 -5.61
C GLU A 95 -3.40 -0.96 -4.70
N GLU A 96 -2.15 -0.89 -5.13
CA GLU A 96 -1.04 -0.31 -4.37
C GLU A 96 -0.63 1.06 -4.93
N ALA A 97 -0.21 1.95 -4.03
CA ALA A 97 0.41 3.20 -4.44
C ALA A 97 1.77 2.92 -5.12
N LEU A 98 1.95 3.39 -6.35
CA LEU A 98 3.18 3.18 -7.12
C LEU A 98 4.25 4.25 -6.83
N ALA A 99 4.38 4.67 -5.57
CA ALA A 99 5.49 5.50 -5.10
C ALA A 99 6.68 4.62 -4.74
N SER A 100 7.90 5.12 -4.91
CA SER A 100 9.13 4.39 -4.55
C SER A 100 10.16 5.34 -3.93
N ASP A 101 10.88 4.82 -2.92
CA ASP A 101 12.00 5.49 -2.31
C ASP A 101 13.30 4.77 -2.65
N VAL A 102 14.29 5.50 -3.09
CA VAL A 102 15.62 4.98 -3.45
C VAL A 102 16.66 5.73 -2.63
N VAL A 103 17.45 5.03 -1.83
CA VAL A 103 18.54 5.64 -1.07
C VAL A 103 19.88 5.07 -1.53
N PHE A 104 20.71 5.96 -2.02
CA PHE A 104 22.12 5.68 -2.30
C PHE A 104 22.95 5.85 -1.03
N VAL A 105 23.69 4.82 -0.66
CA VAL A 105 24.68 4.84 0.42
C VAL A 105 26.06 4.60 -0.18
N LEU A 106 26.85 5.66 -0.31
CA LEU A 106 27.99 5.70 -1.18
C LEU A 106 29.30 5.90 -0.40
N ASP A 107 30.19 4.94 -0.53
CA ASP A 107 31.57 5.04 -0.01
C ASP A 107 32.38 6.02 -0.83
N LYS A 108 32.79 7.11 -0.18
CA LYS A 108 33.63 8.15 -0.79
C LYS A 108 35.08 8.04 -0.40
N SER A 109 35.48 6.98 0.28
CA SER A 109 36.89 6.77 0.67
C SER A 109 37.81 6.46 -0.52
N MET A 110 37.26 6.07 -1.68
CA MET A 110 38.02 5.71 -2.87
C MET A 110 37.41 6.25 -4.16
N SER A 111 38.16 6.23 -5.26
CA SER A 111 37.92 6.93 -6.53
C SER A 111 36.60 6.69 -7.28
N ALA A 112 36.26 7.66 -8.07
CA ALA A 112 35.04 8.07 -8.75
C ALA A 112 34.44 7.15 -9.84
N GLU A 113 34.86 5.91 -10.07
CA GLU A 113 34.37 5.12 -11.23
C GLU A 113 32.88 4.74 -11.17
N TRP A 114 32.31 4.58 -9.97
CA TRP A 114 30.88 4.24 -9.81
C TRP A 114 29.95 5.47 -9.77
N GLU A 115 30.47 6.70 -9.62
CA GLU A 115 29.65 7.91 -9.66
C GLU A 115 28.92 8.05 -11.00
N GLY A 116 29.62 7.82 -12.10
CA GLY A 116 29.03 7.82 -13.45
C GLY A 116 27.84 6.85 -13.57
N GLN A 117 28.01 5.65 -13.06
CA GLN A 117 26.94 4.62 -13.10
C GLN A 117 25.74 4.99 -12.22
N ALA A 118 25.97 5.56 -11.03
CA ALA A 118 24.90 6.05 -10.18
C ALA A 118 24.12 7.21 -10.84
N LEU A 119 24.83 8.11 -11.51
CA LEU A 119 24.23 9.22 -12.26
C LEU A 119 23.47 8.76 -13.50
N GLU A 120 23.97 7.77 -14.23
CA GLU A 120 23.25 7.14 -15.35
C GLU A 120 21.94 6.49 -14.86
N MET A 121 21.99 5.78 -13.74
CA MET A 121 20.80 5.19 -13.14
C MET A 121 19.81 6.27 -12.66
N LEU A 122 20.29 7.35 -12.05
CA LEU A 122 19.46 8.48 -11.62
C LEU A 122 18.73 9.12 -12.81
N ALA A 123 19.44 9.29 -13.95
CA ALA A 123 18.85 9.84 -15.18
C ALA A 123 17.77 8.92 -15.76
N ALA A 124 18.00 7.61 -15.76
CA ALA A 124 17.02 6.63 -16.23
C ALA A 124 15.77 6.59 -15.34
N LEU A 125 15.94 6.67 -14.02
CA LEU A 125 14.82 6.78 -13.07
C LEU A 125 14.00 8.04 -13.32
N LYS A 126 14.65 9.20 -13.57
CA LYS A 126 13.98 10.46 -13.91
C LYS A 126 13.14 10.36 -15.16
N GLU A 127 13.70 9.78 -16.23
CA GLU A 127 13.00 9.60 -17.49
C GLU A 127 11.75 8.73 -17.32
N GLN A 128 11.90 7.60 -16.62
CA GLN A 128 10.79 6.69 -16.38
C GLN A 128 9.72 7.29 -15.47
N ALA A 129 10.11 7.99 -14.40
CA ALA A 129 9.18 8.68 -13.52
C ALA A 129 8.38 9.76 -14.29
N ALA A 130 9.05 10.52 -15.15
CA ALA A 130 8.40 11.54 -15.98
C ALA A 130 7.39 10.95 -16.96
N SER A 131 7.73 9.82 -17.61
CA SER A 131 6.85 9.14 -18.59
C SER A 131 5.61 8.54 -17.95
N THR A 132 5.72 8.05 -16.73
CA THR A 132 4.65 7.33 -16.01
C THR A 132 3.91 8.20 -14.98
N LYS A 133 4.40 9.42 -14.69
CA LYS A 133 3.95 10.31 -13.62
C LYS A 133 4.10 9.66 -12.21
N ALA A 134 5.00 8.71 -12.08
CA ALA A 134 5.26 8.04 -10.82
C ALA A 134 5.96 8.97 -9.83
N LYS A 135 5.68 8.80 -8.55
CA LYS A 135 6.38 9.49 -7.47
C LYS A 135 7.61 8.67 -7.08
N VAL A 136 8.79 9.18 -7.38
CA VAL A 136 10.06 8.58 -6.96
C VAL A 136 10.80 9.60 -6.11
N LYS A 137 11.10 9.24 -4.86
CA LYS A 137 11.98 10.04 -3.99
C LYS A 137 13.35 9.40 -3.96
N VAL A 138 14.38 10.22 -4.00
CA VAL A 138 15.77 9.76 -3.92
C VAL A 138 16.47 10.47 -2.79
N GLY A 139 17.14 9.69 -1.94
CA GLY A 139 18.02 10.17 -0.87
C GLY A 139 19.47 9.78 -1.13
N VAL A 140 20.41 10.56 -0.62
CA VAL A 140 21.83 10.29 -0.76
C VAL A 140 22.53 10.40 0.59
N VAL A 141 23.21 9.33 0.95
CA VAL A 141 24.16 9.29 2.08
C VAL A 141 25.54 9.00 1.51
N ILE A 142 26.48 9.88 1.75
CA ILE A 142 27.90 9.61 1.51
C ILE A 142 28.59 9.42 2.85
N PHE A 143 29.57 8.54 2.93
CA PHE A 143 30.21 8.27 4.22
C PHE A 143 31.76 8.23 4.14
N ASN A 144 32.34 8.61 5.26
CA ASN A 144 33.76 8.47 5.58
C ASN A 144 33.90 7.97 7.02
N LYS A 145 34.36 8.80 7.97
CA LYS A 145 34.34 8.50 9.41
C LYS A 145 32.95 8.60 10.04
N GLN A 146 32.01 9.15 9.31
CA GLN A 146 30.62 9.34 9.67
C GLN A 146 29.74 9.28 8.42
N ALA A 147 28.44 9.15 8.61
CA ALA A 147 27.48 9.35 7.55
C ALA A 147 27.19 10.84 7.34
N ASN A 148 27.11 11.25 6.09
CA ASN A 148 26.70 12.58 5.68
C ASN A 148 25.45 12.44 4.80
N LYS A 149 24.29 12.85 5.32
CA LYS A 149 23.02 12.87 4.56
C LYS A 149 23.06 14.08 3.62
N THR A 150 23.62 13.90 2.43
CA THR A 150 23.83 14.99 1.46
C THR A 150 22.58 15.38 0.70
N ALA A 151 21.65 14.46 0.53
CA ALA A 151 20.28 14.75 0.11
C ALA A 151 19.29 13.93 0.96
N PRO A 152 18.29 14.55 1.61
CA PRO A 152 17.17 13.82 2.19
C PRO A 152 16.33 13.18 1.08
N LEU A 153 15.36 12.32 1.41
CA LEU A 153 14.40 11.81 0.43
C LEU A 153 13.71 12.98 -0.28
N THR A 154 14.10 13.21 -1.51
CA THR A 154 13.71 14.36 -2.34
C THR A 154 13.00 13.84 -3.59
N ASP A 155 11.88 14.44 -3.94
CA ASP A 155 11.15 14.09 -5.16
C ASP A 155 12.05 14.29 -6.39
N LEU A 156 12.22 13.21 -7.16
CA LEU A 156 13.14 13.16 -8.28
C LEU A 156 12.74 14.12 -9.43
N ALA A 157 11.45 14.41 -9.57
CA ALA A 157 10.97 15.30 -10.62
C ALA A 157 11.37 16.77 -10.37
N THR A 158 11.49 17.17 -9.11
CA THR A 158 11.77 18.56 -8.72
C THR A 158 13.17 18.78 -8.18
N GLY A 159 13.81 17.75 -7.60
CA GLY A 159 15.10 17.84 -6.92
C GLY A 159 16.27 17.17 -7.63
N TYR A 160 16.14 16.86 -8.91
CA TYR A 160 17.16 16.10 -9.66
C TYR A 160 18.57 16.70 -9.55
N ASP A 161 18.69 18.00 -9.74
CA ASP A 161 20.00 18.68 -9.77
C ASP A 161 20.65 18.68 -8.38
N ASP A 162 19.85 18.79 -7.30
CA ASP A 162 20.33 18.70 -5.91
C ASP A 162 20.78 17.28 -5.56
N ILE A 163 20.04 16.26 -6.03
CA ILE A 163 20.39 14.85 -5.83
C ILE A 163 21.68 14.52 -6.60
N GLN A 164 21.79 14.97 -7.84
CA GLN A 164 23.02 14.83 -8.64
C GLN A 164 24.22 15.46 -7.91
N ALA A 165 24.11 16.70 -7.47
CA ALA A 165 25.15 17.40 -6.75
C ALA A 165 25.50 16.69 -5.42
N ALA A 166 24.54 16.05 -4.76
CA ALA A 166 24.76 15.27 -3.55
C ALA A 166 25.58 13.99 -3.82
N ILE A 167 25.36 13.32 -4.94
CA ILE A 167 26.16 12.16 -5.39
C ILE A 167 27.59 12.58 -5.74
N GLU A 168 27.79 13.72 -6.37
CA GLU A 168 29.08 14.24 -6.81
C GLU A 168 29.93 14.83 -5.67
N GLN A 169 29.37 15.02 -4.47
CA GLN A 169 30.12 15.53 -3.33
C GLN A 169 31.31 14.64 -2.97
N THR A 170 32.44 15.29 -2.64
CA THR A 170 33.63 14.62 -2.16
C THR A 170 33.85 14.91 -0.69
N ILE A 171 34.34 13.92 0.05
CA ILE A 171 34.66 14.01 1.47
C ILE A 171 36.05 13.44 1.76
N SER A 172 36.62 13.79 2.91
CA SER A 172 37.95 13.32 3.31
C SER A 172 37.91 11.84 3.75
N SER A 173 39.11 11.25 3.86
CA SER A 173 39.38 9.85 4.17
C SER A 173 38.72 9.31 5.45
N GLY A 174 38.66 7.99 5.53
CA GLY A 174 38.08 7.17 6.59
C GLY A 174 36.89 6.35 6.06
N THR A 175 36.64 5.17 6.65
CA THR A 175 35.58 4.28 6.19
C THR A 175 34.80 3.74 7.37
N ASN A 176 33.52 4.11 7.44
CA ASN A 176 32.54 3.67 8.42
C ASN A 176 31.29 3.19 7.70
N THR A 177 31.35 1.96 7.19
CA THR A 177 30.25 1.33 6.46
C THR A 177 28.99 1.20 7.31
N HIS A 178 29.16 0.91 8.60
CA HIS A 178 28.04 0.81 9.55
C HIS A 178 27.25 2.11 9.63
N ALA A 179 27.93 3.25 9.85
CA ALA A 179 27.27 4.55 9.93
C ALA A 179 26.58 4.93 8.63
N GLY A 180 27.25 4.68 7.48
CA GLY A 180 26.65 4.94 6.16
C GLY A 180 25.35 4.17 5.96
N LEU A 181 25.39 2.86 6.20
CA LEU A 181 24.25 2.00 5.99
C LEU A 181 23.12 2.27 7.00
N LEU A 182 23.47 2.50 8.28
CA LEU A 182 22.50 2.87 9.32
C LEU A 182 21.76 4.17 8.97
N ALA A 183 22.48 5.19 8.50
CA ALA A 183 21.86 6.45 8.08
C ALA A 183 20.94 6.28 6.86
N GLY A 184 21.34 5.43 5.90
CA GLY A 184 20.51 5.12 4.73
C GLY A 184 19.23 4.38 5.11
N LYS A 185 19.34 3.39 5.99
CA LYS A 185 18.16 2.67 6.52
C LYS A 185 17.23 3.61 7.29
N GLN A 186 17.77 4.43 8.20
CA GLN A 186 16.97 5.41 8.95
C GLN A 186 16.23 6.37 8.02
N MET A 187 16.85 6.81 6.92
CA MET A 187 16.20 7.67 5.93
C MET A 187 14.99 6.99 5.28
N LEU A 188 15.06 5.68 4.99
CA LEU A 188 13.93 4.91 4.49
C LEU A 188 12.87 4.67 5.58
N ASP A 189 13.28 4.46 6.84
CA ASP A 189 12.36 4.24 7.96
C ASP A 189 11.51 5.50 8.25
N GLU A 190 12.07 6.69 8.02
CA GLU A 190 11.39 7.98 8.23
C GLU A 190 10.21 8.21 7.28
N ASP A 191 10.21 7.60 6.09
CA ASP A 191 9.08 7.66 5.17
C ASP A 191 8.11 6.51 5.41
N THR A 192 6.93 6.81 5.94
CA THR A 192 5.87 5.84 6.22
C THR A 192 4.81 5.77 5.11
N GLU A 193 4.91 6.61 4.07
CA GLU A 193 3.94 6.67 2.98
C GLU A 193 4.22 5.61 1.90
N VAL A 194 5.48 5.17 1.78
CA VAL A 194 5.90 4.19 0.78
C VAL A 194 5.99 2.80 1.39
N ALA A 195 5.40 1.82 0.72
CA ALA A 195 5.42 0.43 1.17
C ALA A 195 6.86 -0.13 1.18
N ALA A 196 7.15 -1.03 2.12
CA ALA A 196 8.49 -1.56 2.34
C ALA A 196 9.10 -2.22 1.09
N ASN A 197 8.31 -2.97 0.33
CA ASN A 197 8.69 -3.63 -0.91
C ASN A 197 8.96 -2.66 -2.09
N ARG A 198 8.74 -1.35 -1.89
CA ARG A 198 9.03 -0.28 -2.84
C ARG A 198 10.12 0.67 -2.35
N LYS A 199 10.83 0.27 -1.30
CA LYS A 199 11.99 0.95 -0.76
C LYS A 199 13.26 0.23 -1.18
N TYR A 200 14.22 1.00 -1.69
CA TYR A 200 15.44 0.48 -2.28
C TYR A 200 16.65 1.08 -1.58
N LEU A 201 17.50 0.23 -0.99
CA LEU A 201 18.72 0.60 -0.28
C LEU A 201 19.93 0.13 -1.10
N ILE A 202 20.64 1.07 -1.71
CA ILE A 202 21.76 0.80 -2.63
C ILE A 202 23.06 1.14 -1.92
N PHE A 203 23.75 0.12 -1.43
CA PHE A 203 24.99 0.25 -0.69
C PHE A 203 26.18 -0.05 -1.60
N VAL A 204 27.03 0.93 -1.83
CA VAL A 204 28.21 0.86 -2.71
C VAL A 204 29.46 1.10 -1.89
N SER A 205 30.36 0.09 -1.81
CA SER A 205 31.62 0.16 -1.04
C SER A 205 32.62 -0.87 -1.55
N ASP A 206 33.91 -0.70 -1.27
CA ASP A 206 34.91 -1.76 -1.38
C ASP A 206 34.84 -2.76 -0.20
N GLY A 207 33.92 -2.50 0.75
CA GLY A 207 33.69 -3.36 1.92
C GLY A 207 34.76 -3.24 3.01
N ILE A 208 35.82 -2.47 2.78
CA ILE A 208 36.87 -2.26 3.77
C ILE A 208 36.37 -1.28 4.81
N THR A 209 36.27 -1.73 6.06
CA THR A 209 35.75 -0.92 7.16
C THR A 209 36.53 -1.19 8.45
N TYR A 210 36.53 -0.23 9.36
CA TYR A 210 37.19 -0.36 10.66
C TYR A 210 36.56 0.53 11.75
N MET A 211 35.44 1.17 11.41
CA MET A 211 34.72 2.07 12.30
C MET A 211 33.24 1.69 12.39
N TYR A 212 32.62 2.03 13.50
CA TYR A 212 31.20 1.91 13.74
C TYR A 212 30.78 2.92 14.80
N ASN A 213 29.49 3.26 14.86
CA ASN A 213 28.92 4.11 15.91
C ASN A 213 27.39 4.05 15.91
N ALA A 214 26.81 4.25 17.11
CA ALA A 214 25.35 4.25 17.28
C ALA A 214 24.69 5.50 16.67
N GLU A 215 25.41 6.63 16.70
CA GLU A 215 24.96 7.91 16.13
C GLU A 215 25.61 8.12 14.76
N PRO A 216 24.99 7.75 13.65
CA PRO A 216 25.65 7.63 12.36
C PRO A 216 26.26 8.94 11.83
N THR A 217 25.69 10.08 12.21
CA THR A 217 26.16 11.40 11.77
C THR A 217 27.26 11.99 12.64
N VAL A 218 27.67 11.30 13.70
CA VAL A 218 28.79 11.69 14.58
C VAL A 218 30.08 11.04 14.08
N THR A 219 31.17 11.80 14.09
CA THR A 219 32.47 11.28 13.66
C THR A 219 32.91 10.12 14.55
N ALA A 220 33.15 8.96 13.95
CA ALA A 220 33.78 7.84 14.63
C ALA A 220 35.32 7.94 14.57
N TRP A 221 35.97 7.36 15.56
CA TRP A 221 37.43 7.28 15.65
C TRP A 221 37.81 5.81 15.82
N SER A 222 38.77 5.35 15.05
CA SER A 222 39.33 4.02 15.24
C SER A 222 40.53 4.07 16.19
N PHE A 223 40.77 2.96 16.84
CA PHE A 223 41.94 2.69 17.64
C PHE A 223 43.28 2.77 16.88
N PHE A 224 43.22 3.10 15.66
CA PHE A 224 44.26 2.88 14.66
C PHE A 224 45.57 3.65 14.86
N ALA A 225 45.57 4.71 15.65
CA ALA A 225 46.71 5.64 15.64
C ALA A 225 48.03 5.05 16.20
N ASP A 226 47.98 4.11 17.15
CA ASP A 226 49.13 3.70 17.88
C ASP A 226 49.44 2.17 17.89
N ASP A 227 48.55 1.32 17.45
CA ASP A 227 48.79 -0.11 17.50
C ASP A 227 48.01 -0.91 16.45
N TRP A 228 48.61 -1.08 15.32
CA TRP A 228 48.09 -1.88 14.21
C TRP A 228 47.72 -3.31 14.58
N LYS A 229 48.23 -3.92 15.63
CA LYS A 229 47.96 -5.29 16.03
C LYS A 229 46.50 -5.52 16.35
N HIS A 230 45.76 -4.47 16.69
CA HIS A 230 44.35 -4.53 17.00
C HIS A 230 43.46 -4.40 15.78
N TRP A 231 44.05 -4.06 14.65
CA TRP A 231 43.32 -3.76 13.45
C TRP A 231 42.95 -5.00 12.63
N ALA A 232 43.85 -5.95 12.55
CA ALA A 232 43.60 -7.25 11.98
C ALA A 232 43.55 -8.26 13.09
N ASN A 233 42.42 -8.82 13.35
CA ASN A 233 42.30 -9.88 14.35
C ASN A 233 42.89 -11.19 13.77
N PRO A 234 44.09 -11.59 14.18
CA PRO A 234 44.75 -12.76 13.62
C PRO A 234 44.05 -14.06 13.90
N GLU A 235 43.18 -14.09 14.88
CA GLU A 235 42.41 -15.29 15.20
C GLU A 235 41.20 -15.50 14.26
N ASN A 236 40.62 -14.42 13.77
CA ASN A 236 39.46 -14.48 12.90
C ASN A 236 39.86 -14.50 11.41
N TRP A 237 40.94 -13.82 11.09
CA TRP A 237 41.51 -13.79 9.76
C TRP A 237 42.78 -14.62 9.76
N ASN A 238 42.89 -15.56 8.92
CA ASN A 238 44.02 -16.45 8.82
C ASN A 238 45.34 -15.72 8.48
N SER A 239 45.70 -14.67 9.27
CA SER A 239 46.63 -13.75 8.81
C SER A 239 47.39 -12.96 9.83
N LYS A 240 48.54 -12.80 9.45
CA LYS A 240 49.36 -11.63 9.77
C LYS A 240 48.63 -10.37 9.30
N TYR A 241 48.89 -9.30 10.05
CA TYR A 241 48.73 -7.97 9.62
C TYR A 241 48.64 -7.75 8.13
N GLY A 242 47.51 -7.23 7.69
CA GLY A 242 47.24 -7.03 6.28
C GLY A 242 47.00 -8.30 5.52
N SER A 243 46.60 -9.38 6.14
CA SER A 243 46.14 -10.50 5.39
C SER A 243 44.77 -10.27 4.84
N ASN A 244 44.61 -10.81 3.79
CA ASN A 244 43.85 -10.43 2.68
C ASN A 244 42.69 -11.36 2.46
N ASN A 245 42.69 -12.52 3.13
CA ASN A 245 41.73 -13.57 2.83
C ASN A 245 40.43 -13.38 3.67
N PRO A 246 39.28 -13.50 3.03
CA PRO A 246 37.99 -13.57 3.74
C PRO A 246 37.92 -14.83 4.62
N PRO A 247 36.98 -14.89 5.58
CA PRO A 247 36.61 -16.14 6.24
C PRO A 247 36.22 -17.20 5.23
N ASP A 248 36.55 -18.47 5.49
CA ASP A 248 36.10 -19.60 4.67
C ASP A 248 34.57 -19.74 4.66
N ASP A 249 33.95 -19.38 5.77
CA ASP A 249 32.49 -19.41 5.99
C ASP A 249 32.05 -18.15 6.72
N TRP A 250 31.43 -17.24 5.98
CA TRP A 250 30.91 -15.97 6.50
C TRP A 250 29.80 -16.16 7.53
N SER A 251 28.92 -17.17 7.38
CA SER A 251 27.81 -17.38 8.28
C SER A 251 28.28 -17.84 9.65
N ALA A 252 29.18 -18.84 9.66
CA ALA A 252 29.80 -19.30 10.91
C ALA A 252 30.63 -18.18 11.57
N TRP A 253 31.31 -17.36 10.77
CA TRP A 253 32.09 -16.23 11.25
C TRP A 253 31.18 -15.16 11.87
N MET A 254 30.07 -14.78 11.21
CA MET A 254 29.08 -13.82 11.75
C MET A 254 28.47 -14.30 13.07
N THR A 255 28.15 -15.59 13.16
CA THR A 255 27.64 -16.19 14.41
C THR A 255 28.68 -16.06 15.56
N LYS A 256 29.96 -16.35 15.27
CA LYS A 256 31.03 -16.22 16.25
C LYS A 256 31.22 -14.78 16.69
N ILE A 257 31.27 -13.83 15.74
CA ILE A 257 31.47 -12.41 16.06
C ILE A 257 30.26 -11.84 16.79
N GLY A 258 29.04 -12.22 16.42
CA GLY A 258 27.83 -11.84 17.12
C GLY A 258 27.88 -12.18 18.62
N ALA A 259 28.26 -13.40 18.94
CA ALA A 259 28.42 -13.81 20.34
C ALA A 259 29.52 -13.01 21.08
N GLN A 260 30.61 -12.64 20.38
CA GLN A 260 31.64 -11.79 20.96
C GLN A 260 31.14 -10.35 21.19
N VAL A 261 30.37 -9.78 20.25
CA VAL A 261 29.79 -8.44 20.38
C VAL A 261 28.77 -8.39 21.51
N GLU A 262 27.92 -9.40 21.65
CA GLU A 262 26.96 -9.50 22.75
C GLU A 262 27.64 -9.59 24.14
N ALA A 263 28.82 -10.18 24.19
CA ALA A 263 29.61 -10.26 25.44
C ALA A 263 30.36 -8.96 25.78
N GLN A 264 30.42 -8.00 24.86
CA GLN A 264 31.11 -6.73 25.07
C GLN A 264 30.28 -5.79 25.94
N SER A 265 30.97 -5.05 26.84
CA SER A 265 30.35 -3.94 27.56
C SER A 265 30.20 -2.73 26.66
N THR A 266 29.24 -1.84 27.01
CA THR A 266 29.00 -0.58 26.31
C THR A 266 30.20 0.39 26.34
N GLU A 267 31.20 0.16 27.20
CA GLU A 267 32.42 0.96 27.31
C GLU A 267 33.35 0.90 26.08
N TYR A 268 33.08 -0.09 25.19
CA TYR A 268 33.83 -0.25 23.91
C TYR A 268 33.06 0.29 22.69
N GLU A 269 32.04 1.08 22.88
CA GLU A 269 31.39 1.71 21.75
C GLU A 269 32.22 2.87 21.20
N TYR A 270 32.48 2.82 19.90
CA TYR A 270 32.87 4.00 19.13
C TYR A 270 31.62 4.88 18.90
N PRO A 271 31.78 6.20 18.83
CA PRO A 271 33.02 6.98 18.93
C PRO A 271 33.41 7.24 20.38
N TYR A 272 34.70 7.27 20.62
CA TYR A 272 35.26 7.89 21.82
C TYR A 272 35.79 9.30 21.47
N GLU A 273 36.09 10.10 22.53
CA GLU A 273 36.47 11.47 22.36
C GLU A 273 37.66 11.66 21.41
N PRO A 274 37.60 12.64 20.51
CA PRO A 274 38.66 12.88 19.51
C PRO A 274 40.02 13.16 20.05
N SER A 275 40.11 13.58 21.31
CA SER A 275 41.37 13.91 21.96
C SER A 275 42.28 12.70 22.25
N GLY A 276 41.74 11.48 22.12
CA GLY A 276 42.50 10.27 22.41
C GLY A 276 42.84 10.03 23.87
N GLU A 277 42.48 10.95 24.77
CA GLU A 277 42.83 10.85 26.19
C GLU A 277 41.98 9.87 26.96
N THR A 278 40.80 9.53 26.45
CA THR A 278 39.84 8.63 27.08
C THR A 278 39.68 7.31 26.35
N ALA A 279 40.42 7.12 25.27
CA ALA A 279 40.39 5.82 24.56
C ALA A 279 40.91 4.71 25.48
N THR A 280 40.03 3.83 25.88
CA THR A 280 40.44 2.63 26.60
C THR A 280 41.24 1.77 25.63
N LYS A 281 42.54 1.65 25.92
CA LYS A 281 43.44 0.82 25.11
C LYS A 281 43.08 -0.64 25.36
N TRP A 282 42.45 -1.23 24.39
CA TRP A 282 42.19 -2.66 24.35
C TRP A 282 43.38 -3.39 23.76
N THR A 283 43.89 -4.40 24.44
CA THR A 283 44.96 -5.28 23.92
C THR A 283 44.43 -6.70 23.89
N PRO A 284 44.71 -7.52 22.83
CA PRO A 284 44.30 -8.91 22.74
C PRO A 284 44.85 -9.77 23.88
N GLU A 285 45.93 -9.32 24.53
CA GLU A 285 46.60 -9.98 25.65
C GLU A 285 45.89 -9.71 26.98
N ASP A 286 44.99 -8.74 27.04
CA ASP A 286 44.18 -8.50 28.25
C ASP A 286 43.12 -9.59 28.42
N GLU A 287 43.21 -10.33 29.52
CA GLU A 287 42.29 -11.41 29.84
C GLU A 287 40.83 -10.98 29.84
N THR A 288 40.55 -9.72 30.12
CA THR A 288 39.21 -9.13 30.14
C THR A 288 38.61 -9.07 28.75
N TYR A 289 39.43 -8.86 27.71
CA TYR A 289 38.97 -8.54 26.37
C TYR A 289 39.32 -9.60 25.31
N LYS A 290 40.02 -10.66 25.70
CA LYS A 290 40.45 -11.71 24.75
C LYS A 290 39.32 -12.36 23.96
N ASN A 291 38.09 -12.29 24.47
CA ASN A 291 36.90 -12.83 23.84
C ASN A 291 36.06 -11.76 23.11
N TYR A 292 36.53 -10.51 23.06
CA TYR A 292 35.80 -9.45 22.39
C TYR A 292 36.16 -9.38 20.90
N ALA A 293 35.19 -8.99 20.08
CA ALA A 293 35.46 -8.67 18.68
C ALA A 293 36.34 -7.43 18.57
N ASN A 294 37.28 -7.40 17.64
CA ASN A 294 38.04 -6.19 17.36
C ASN A 294 37.18 -5.18 16.56
N SER A 295 37.71 -4.00 16.32
CA SER A 295 36.96 -2.92 15.66
C SER A 295 36.53 -3.26 14.22
N ILE A 296 37.36 -4.02 13.47
CA ILE A 296 37.01 -4.45 12.11
C ILE A 296 35.89 -5.49 12.15
N ASP A 297 36.06 -6.52 12.95
CA ASP A 297 35.08 -7.60 13.08
C ASP A 297 33.73 -7.05 13.53
N LYS A 298 33.73 -6.15 14.54
CA LYS A 298 32.53 -5.48 15.04
C LYS A 298 31.90 -4.56 13.98
N ALA A 299 32.69 -3.81 13.23
CA ALA A 299 32.19 -2.94 12.17
C ALA A 299 31.52 -3.75 11.04
N LEU A 300 32.11 -4.86 10.62
CA LEU A 300 31.53 -5.78 9.63
C LEU A 300 30.24 -6.40 10.14
N TYR A 301 30.25 -6.90 11.39
CA TYR A 301 29.05 -7.51 11.99
C TYR A 301 27.91 -6.52 12.13
N LEU A 302 28.15 -5.32 12.63
CA LEU A 302 27.13 -4.28 12.76
C LEU A 302 26.60 -3.82 11.39
N THR A 303 27.47 -3.71 10.39
CA THR A 303 27.06 -3.42 9.01
C THR A 303 26.15 -4.53 8.47
N TYR A 304 26.52 -5.79 8.69
CA TYR A 304 25.71 -6.95 8.34
C TYR A 304 24.33 -6.91 9.04
N GLN A 305 24.29 -6.62 10.34
CA GLN A 305 23.02 -6.53 11.09
C GLN A 305 22.06 -5.50 10.48
N VAL A 306 22.55 -4.27 10.23
CA VAL A 306 21.72 -3.20 9.63
C VAL A 306 21.19 -3.63 8.27
N TYR A 307 22.04 -4.30 7.45
CA TYR A 307 21.64 -4.79 6.14
C TYR A 307 20.55 -5.88 6.24
N GLN A 308 20.70 -6.83 7.18
CA GLN A 308 19.71 -7.87 7.41
C GLN A 308 18.41 -7.33 8.01
N GLU A 309 18.48 -6.35 8.89
CA GLU A 309 17.30 -5.67 9.41
C GLU A 309 16.49 -5.00 8.29
N ALA A 310 17.16 -4.28 7.38
CA ALA A 310 16.50 -3.66 6.23
C ALA A 310 15.82 -4.71 5.33
N LYS A 311 16.48 -5.85 5.06
CA LYS A 311 15.89 -6.97 4.32
C LYS A 311 14.68 -7.58 5.06
N THR A 312 14.79 -7.76 6.37
CA THR A 312 13.69 -8.31 7.20
C THR A 312 12.48 -7.37 7.25
N GLN A 313 12.70 -6.06 7.17
CA GLN A 313 11.64 -5.08 7.01
C GLN A 313 10.98 -5.10 5.62
N GLY A 314 11.51 -5.87 4.68
CA GLY A 314 10.99 -6.01 3.33
C GLY A 314 11.58 -5.00 2.33
N TYR A 315 12.69 -4.31 2.66
CA TYR A 315 13.37 -3.41 1.73
C TYR A 315 14.16 -4.20 0.67
N ASN A 316 14.22 -3.64 -0.54
CA ASN A 316 15.07 -4.15 -1.60
C ASN A 316 16.50 -3.64 -1.36
N CYS A 317 17.38 -4.52 -0.88
CA CYS A 317 18.74 -4.16 -0.50
C CYS A 317 19.74 -4.69 -1.51
N TYR A 318 20.62 -3.81 -1.99
CA TYR A 318 21.67 -4.12 -2.94
C TYR A 318 23.02 -3.73 -2.38
N ALA A 319 23.98 -4.66 -2.38
CA ALA A 319 25.37 -4.41 -2.04
C ALA A 319 26.20 -4.50 -3.32
N VAL A 320 26.79 -3.38 -3.72
CA VAL A 320 27.64 -3.28 -4.91
C VAL A 320 29.08 -3.24 -4.49
N ALA A 321 29.80 -4.29 -4.78
CA ALA A 321 31.24 -4.38 -4.51
C ALA A 321 32.01 -3.55 -5.51
N LYS A 322 32.96 -2.76 -5.01
CA LYS A 322 33.97 -2.09 -5.82
C LYS A 322 35.25 -2.93 -5.84
N GLU A 323 35.94 -2.97 -6.97
CA GLU A 323 37.26 -3.58 -7.03
C GLU A 323 38.20 -2.83 -6.07
N SER A 324 38.72 -3.55 -5.08
CA SER A 324 39.74 -3.04 -4.18
C SER A 324 41.13 -3.33 -4.73
N SER A 325 42.14 -2.59 -4.26
CA SER A 325 43.53 -3.00 -4.45
C SER A 325 43.73 -4.39 -3.82
N ASN A 326 44.56 -5.25 -4.39
CA ASN A 326 44.86 -6.63 -3.96
C ASN A 326 45.26 -6.78 -2.47
N ALA A 327 45.13 -5.77 -1.67
CA ALA A 327 45.57 -5.73 -0.29
C ALA A 327 44.55 -6.21 0.75
N TYR A 328 43.24 -6.24 0.43
CA TYR A 328 42.20 -6.62 1.41
C TYR A 328 41.05 -7.33 0.70
N LEU A 329 41.25 -8.59 0.35
CA LEU A 329 40.27 -9.40 -0.40
C LEU A 329 38.97 -9.67 0.37
N TRP A 330 39.02 -9.51 1.70
CA TRP A 330 37.84 -9.68 2.55
C TRP A 330 36.78 -8.59 2.34
N GLY A 331 37.19 -7.39 1.95
CA GLY A 331 36.23 -6.29 1.72
C GLY A 331 35.24 -6.61 0.59
N PRO A 332 35.69 -6.81 -0.66
CA PRO A 332 34.81 -7.24 -1.75
C PRO A 332 34.04 -8.53 -1.43
N ALA A 333 34.69 -9.52 -0.80
CA ALA A 333 34.04 -10.76 -0.41
C ALA A 333 32.93 -10.55 0.64
N PHE A 334 33.06 -9.55 1.52
CA PHE A 334 31.99 -9.16 2.42
C PHE A 334 30.80 -8.53 1.67
N MET A 335 31.07 -7.67 0.69
CA MET A 335 30.01 -7.11 -0.15
C MET A 335 29.30 -8.18 -0.95
N ASP A 336 30.04 -9.15 -1.51
CA ASP A 336 29.45 -10.31 -2.22
C ASP A 336 28.61 -11.16 -1.26
N TYR A 337 29.06 -11.34 -0.02
CA TYR A 337 28.27 -12.04 1.00
C TYR A 337 26.96 -11.32 1.35
N LEU A 338 27.00 -9.98 1.50
CA LEU A 338 25.79 -9.17 1.69
C LEU A 338 24.83 -9.31 0.51
N ALA A 339 25.36 -9.37 -0.72
CA ALA A 339 24.61 -9.56 -1.95
C ALA A 339 24.05 -11.00 -2.11
N GLY A 340 24.39 -11.93 -1.20
CA GLY A 340 23.98 -13.34 -1.30
C GLY A 340 24.75 -14.14 -2.33
N GLY A 341 25.95 -13.71 -2.71
CA GLY A 341 26.79 -14.34 -3.73
C GLY A 341 26.37 -14.03 -5.18
N GLU A 342 25.41 -13.12 -5.37
CA GLU A 342 25.01 -12.64 -6.69
C GLU A 342 25.90 -11.49 -7.16
N THR A 343 26.23 -11.45 -8.46
CA THR A 343 26.86 -10.26 -9.04
C THR A 343 25.85 -9.14 -9.18
N VAL A 344 25.95 -8.14 -8.32
CA VAL A 344 25.09 -6.95 -8.33
C VAL A 344 25.82 -5.81 -9.01
N ASN A 345 25.19 -5.21 -10.02
CA ASN A 345 25.67 -4.01 -10.70
C ASN A 345 24.53 -3.00 -10.88
N PHE A 346 24.89 -1.76 -11.22
CA PHE A 346 23.89 -0.69 -11.38
C PHE A 346 22.83 -0.97 -12.44
N ASN A 347 23.17 -1.67 -13.53
CA ASN A 347 22.19 -2.05 -14.55
C ASN A 347 21.15 -3.03 -14.02
N LYS A 348 21.57 -4.02 -13.22
CA LYS A 348 20.63 -4.94 -12.56
C LYS A 348 19.72 -4.17 -11.63
N ILE A 349 20.28 -3.33 -10.76
CA ILE A 349 19.51 -2.54 -9.79
C ILE A 349 18.51 -1.63 -10.53
N GLN A 350 18.96 -0.92 -11.55
CA GLN A 350 18.10 -0.07 -12.38
C GLN A 350 16.92 -0.86 -12.96
N ASN A 351 17.19 -2.02 -13.54
CA ASN A 351 16.14 -2.85 -14.12
C ASN A 351 15.16 -3.38 -13.05
N ASP A 352 15.66 -3.77 -11.87
CA ASP A 352 14.82 -4.22 -10.76
C ASP A 352 13.92 -3.11 -10.21
N ILE A 353 14.40 -1.86 -10.21
CA ILE A 353 13.58 -0.69 -9.84
C ILE A 353 12.57 -0.35 -10.94
N LEU A 354 12.99 -0.40 -12.20
CA LEU A 354 12.18 0.04 -13.33
C LEU A 354 11.09 -0.95 -13.73
N TYR A 355 11.34 -2.27 -13.60
CA TYR A 355 10.50 -3.29 -14.20
C TYR A 355 10.01 -4.35 -13.21
N ALA A 356 8.69 -4.57 -13.21
CA ALA A 356 8.05 -5.60 -12.42
C ALA A 356 8.31 -7.00 -12.99
N VAL A 357 8.20 -7.15 -14.29
CA VAL A 357 8.50 -8.37 -15.04
C VAL A 357 9.12 -8.05 -16.38
N SER A 358 9.94 -8.97 -16.91
CA SER A 358 10.57 -8.84 -18.21
C SER A 358 9.75 -9.49 -19.31
N ALA A 359 10.08 -9.11 -20.55
CA ALA A 359 9.53 -9.69 -21.75
C ALA A 359 9.69 -11.23 -21.77
N GLY A 360 8.64 -11.94 -22.21
CA GLY A 360 8.54 -13.39 -22.18
C GLY A 360 7.75 -13.93 -20.99
N SER A 361 7.39 -13.09 -20.02
CA SER A 361 6.50 -13.45 -18.91
C SER A 361 5.10 -13.81 -19.42
N THR A 362 4.41 -14.72 -18.72
CA THR A 362 3.05 -15.14 -19.08
C THR A 362 2.14 -15.21 -17.86
N VAL A 363 0.86 -14.93 -18.07
CA VAL A 363 -0.19 -15.23 -17.09
C VAL A 363 -1.12 -16.28 -17.70
N THR A 364 -1.33 -17.37 -16.98
CA THR A 364 -2.31 -18.39 -17.34
C THR A 364 -3.50 -18.28 -16.40
N ASP A 365 -4.69 -18.05 -16.94
CA ASP A 365 -5.91 -17.85 -16.17
C ASP A 365 -7.03 -18.81 -16.64
N THR A 366 -7.60 -19.56 -15.71
CA THR A 366 -8.69 -20.50 -15.96
C THR A 366 -9.98 -19.94 -15.37
N ILE A 367 -10.98 -19.76 -16.21
CA ILE A 367 -12.31 -19.23 -15.83
C ILE A 367 -12.97 -20.13 -14.80
N GLY A 368 -13.63 -19.54 -13.81
CA GLY A 368 -14.34 -20.26 -12.76
C GLY A 368 -15.39 -21.21 -13.27
N GLU A 369 -15.57 -22.35 -12.61
CA GLU A 369 -16.46 -23.44 -13.03
C GLU A 369 -17.87 -22.96 -13.33
N LYS A 370 -18.40 -22.07 -12.47
CA LYS A 370 -19.78 -21.56 -12.58
C LYS A 370 -19.94 -20.45 -13.63
N PHE A 371 -18.87 -20.08 -14.33
CA PHE A 371 -18.85 -19.02 -15.31
C PHE A 371 -18.51 -19.52 -16.72
N THR A 372 -18.93 -18.75 -17.71
CA THR A 372 -18.48 -18.82 -19.09
C THR A 372 -17.73 -17.54 -19.44
N PHE A 373 -16.75 -17.65 -20.32
CA PHE A 373 -16.03 -16.51 -20.86
C PHE A 373 -16.94 -15.67 -21.77
N GLY A 374 -16.86 -14.33 -21.63
CA GLY A 374 -17.69 -13.40 -22.40
C GLY A 374 -17.27 -13.21 -23.87
N GLY A 375 -16.21 -13.91 -24.29
CA GLY A 375 -15.66 -13.84 -25.64
C GLY A 375 -14.42 -12.98 -25.76
N VAL A 376 -13.62 -13.25 -26.80
CA VAL A 376 -12.33 -12.55 -27.04
C VAL A 376 -12.48 -11.04 -27.25
N ASP A 377 -13.65 -10.59 -27.71
CA ASP A 377 -13.97 -9.18 -27.87
C ASP A 377 -14.12 -8.44 -26.53
N SER A 378 -14.24 -9.17 -25.43
CA SER A 378 -14.28 -8.60 -24.08
C SER A 378 -12.91 -8.25 -23.50
N PHE A 379 -11.81 -8.71 -24.12
CA PHE A 379 -10.49 -8.33 -23.68
C PHE A 379 -10.19 -6.86 -23.95
N THR A 380 -9.83 -6.13 -22.91
CA THR A 380 -9.30 -4.77 -22.98
C THR A 380 -7.99 -4.70 -22.20
N LEU A 381 -7.05 -3.88 -22.68
CA LEU A 381 -5.76 -3.70 -22.06
C LEU A 381 -5.50 -2.22 -21.78
N LYS A 382 -5.01 -1.91 -20.58
CA LYS A 382 -4.50 -0.59 -20.21
C LYS A 382 -3.05 -0.68 -19.77
N VAL A 383 -2.26 0.32 -20.10
CA VAL A 383 -0.89 0.53 -19.60
C VAL A 383 -0.87 1.89 -18.90
N GLY A 384 -0.74 1.90 -17.58
CA GLY A 384 -0.98 3.09 -16.79
C GLY A 384 -2.38 3.63 -17.00
N THR A 385 -2.51 4.82 -17.59
CA THR A 385 -3.80 5.45 -17.90
C THR A 385 -4.22 5.28 -19.37
N GLU A 386 -3.36 4.73 -20.22
CA GLU A 386 -3.60 4.60 -21.66
C GLU A 386 -4.27 3.27 -22.00
N GLU A 387 -5.39 3.31 -22.71
CA GLU A 387 -6.05 2.12 -23.23
C GLU A 387 -5.41 1.71 -24.56
N ILE A 388 -4.95 0.47 -24.64
CA ILE A 388 -4.32 -0.11 -25.80
C ILE A 388 -5.37 -0.88 -26.60
N LYS A 389 -5.60 -0.49 -27.83
CA LYS A 389 -6.60 -1.13 -28.69
C LYS A 389 -6.17 -2.56 -29.05
N GLY A 390 -7.06 -3.52 -28.78
CA GLY A 390 -6.92 -4.91 -29.21
C GLY A 390 -7.27 -5.10 -30.69
N VAL A 391 -6.55 -6.00 -31.34
CA VAL A 391 -6.79 -6.45 -32.71
C VAL A 391 -6.83 -7.97 -32.73
N LYS A 392 -7.90 -8.55 -33.25
CA LYS A 392 -7.98 -10.01 -33.43
C LYS A 392 -6.89 -10.49 -34.39
N ASP A 393 -6.38 -11.66 -34.15
CA ASP A 393 -5.42 -12.27 -35.05
C ASP A 393 -6.14 -12.78 -36.32
N ASP A 394 -5.52 -12.58 -37.48
CA ASP A 394 -6.14 -12.96 -38.75
C ASP A 394 -6.19 -14.49 -38.99
N LEU A 395 -5.42 -15.26 -38.21
CA LEU A 395 -5.27 -16.70 -38.35
C LEU A 395 -5.88 -17.49 -37.19
N ASP A 396 -6.20 -16.85 -36.06
CA ASP A 396 -6.77 -17.49 -34.87
C ASP A 396 -7.81 -16.59 -34.22
N ASP A 397 -9.06 -16.91 -34.41
CA ASP A 397 -10.24 -16.19 -33.84
C ASP A 397 -10.24 -16.12 -32.31
N ASN A 398 -9.41 -16.95 -31.63
CA ASN A 398 -9.30 -16.98 -30.19
C ASN A 398 -8.15 -16.12 -29.67
N THR A 399 -7.42 -15.43 -30.52
CA THR A 399 -6.26 -14.63 -30.17
C THR A 399 -6.53 -13.13 -30.41
N VAL A 400 -6.17 -12.32 -29.43
CA VAL A 400 -6.19 -10.84 -29.50
C VAL A 400 -4.79 -10.30 -29.22
N ASN A 401 -4.32 -9.43 -30.10
CA ASN A 401 -3.03 -8.78 -30.02
C ASN A 401 -3.21 -7.30 -29.62
N PHE A 402 -2.33 -6.79 -28.75
CA PHE A 402 -2.38 -5.40 -28.28
C PHE A 402 -1.05 -4.70 -28.55
N GLY A 403 -1.16 -3.42 -28.94
CA GLY A 403 -0.03 -2.57 -29.28
C GLY A 403 0.43 -2.70 -30.73
N LYS A 404 1.52 -2.04 -31.03
CA LYS A 404 2.11 -2.07 -32.38
C LYS A 404 3.06 -3.27 -32.52
N LYS A 405 2.91 -4.03 -33.60
CA LYS A 405 3.82 -5.15 -33.90
C LYS A 405 5.27 -4.69 -33.97
N LYS A 406 6.15 -5.36 -33.25
CA LYS A 406 7.58 -5.07 -33.20
C LYS A 406 8.33 -5.61 -34.43
N ASP A 407 9.57 -5.20 -34.59
CA ASP A 407 10.42 -5.65 -35.71
C ASP A 407 10.74 -7.16 -35.67
N ASP A 408 10.67 -7.76 -34.47
CA ASP A 408 10.80 -9.22 -34.26
C ASP A 408 9.54 -10.01 -34.64
N GLY A 409 8.51 -9.32 -35.10
CA GLY A 409 7.22 -9.90 -35.51
C GLY A 409 6.26 -10.18 -34.37
N LYS A 410 6.58 -9.84 -33.12
CA LYS A 410 5.71 -10.03 -31.95
C LYS A 410 4.94 -8.75 -31.63
N TYR A 411 3.77 -8.92 -31.04
CA TYR A 411 3.06 -7.82 -30.39
C TYR A 411 3.51 -7.65 -28.95
N PRO A 412 3.48 -6.46 -28.37
CA PRO A 412 3.81 -6.21 -26.95
C PRO A 412 3.04 -7.14 -26.02
N TYR A 413 1.75 -7.33 -26.30
CA TYR A 413 0.89 -8.21 -25.52
C TYR A 413 0.02 -9.03 -26.45
N THR A 414 -0.17 -10.32 -26.10
CA THR A 414 -1.03 -11.24 -26.84
C THR A 414 -1.85 -12.06 -25.84
N VAL A 415 -3.14 -12.20 -26.07
CA VAL A 415 -4.01 -13.06 -25.25
C VAL A 415 -4.61 -14.13 -26.16
N THR A 416 -4.39 -15.38 -25.82
CA THR A 416 -4.94 -16.54 -26.56
C THR A 416 -5.84 -17.35 -25.64
N TYR A 417 -7.11 -17.53 -26.01
CA TYR A 417 -8.09 -18.29 -25.26
C TYR A 417 -8.24 -19.72 -25.82
N ALA A 418 -8.25 -20.69 -24.92
CA ALA A 418 -8.47 -22.11 -25.23
C ALA A 418 -9.88 -22.56 -24.75
N PRO A 419 -10.89 -22.63 -25.61
CA PRO A 419 -12.28 -22.92 -25.21
C PRO A 419 -12.46 -24.26 -24.49
N ASN A 420 -11.69 -25.28 -24.87
CA ASN A 420 -11.80 -26.62 -24.32
C ASN A 420 -11.43 -26.72 -22.84
N THR A 421 -10.50 -25.86 -22.40
CA THR A 421 -10.01 -25.80 -21.01
C THR A 421 -10.56 -24.61 -20.26
N LYS A 422 -11.31 -23.72 -20.90
CA LYS A 422 -11.75 -22.42 -20.37
C LYS A 422 -10.59 -21.57 -19.86
N THR A 423 -9.40 -21.70 -20.48
CA THR A 423 -8.17 -21.07 -20.04
C THR A 423 -7.69 -20.08 -21.09
N PHE A 424 -7.16 -18.94 -20.69
CA PHE A 424 -6.41 -18.10 -21.58
C PHE A 424 -4.97 -17.91 -21.10
N VAL A 425 -4.09 -17.64 -22.03
CA VAL A 425 -2.71 -17.27 -21.77
C VAL A 425 -2.49 -15.84 -22.24
N TRP A 426 -2.13 -14.99 -21.28
CA TRP A 426 -1.68 -13.62 -21.57
C TRP A 426 -0.15 -13.63 -21.65
N THR A 427 0.37 -13.43 -22.85
CA THR A 427 1.81 -13.35 -23.14
C THR A 427 2.24 -11.89 -23.15
N ILE A 428 3.28 -11.59 -22.39
CA ILE A 428 3.84 -10.25 -22.18
C ILE A 428 5.20 -10.23 -22.88
N ASN A 429 5.30 -9.57 -24.02
CA ASN A 429 6.50 -9.52 -24.88
C ASN A 429 7.30 -8.22 -24.72
N GLU A 430 7.07 -7.49 -23.63
CA GLU A 430 7.87 -6.32 -23.26
C GLU A 430 8.03 -6.24 -21.75
N ASN A 431 8.96 -5.39 -21.31
CA ASN A 431 9.16 -5.18 -19.89
C ASN A 431 7.99 -4.38 -19.33
N VAL A 432 7.40 -4.85 -18.25
CA VAL A 432 6.31 -4.16 -17.53
C VAL A 432 6.92 -3.23 -16.49
N SER A 433 6.59 -1.95 -16.58
CA SER A 433 7.09 -0.95 -15.64
C SER A 433 6.53 -1.14 -14.23
N ASN A 434 7.40 -0.97 -13.23
CA ASN A 434 6.98 -0.88 -11.81
C ASN A 434 6.15 0.38 -11.50
N PHE A 435 6.11 1.34 -12.41
CA PHE A 435 5.48 2.66 -12.22
C PHE A 435 4.20 2.86 -13.02
N ALA A 436 3.86 1.91 -13.89
CA ALA A 436 2.65 1.96 -14.69
C ALA A 436 2.06 0.54 -14.79
N PRO A 437 0.95 0.26 -14.10
CA PRO A 437 0.36 -1.07 -14.13
C PRO A 437 -0.14 -1.40 -15.53
N VAL A 438 0.10 -2.63 -15.96
CA VAL A 438 -0.55 -3.22 -17.14
C VAL A 438 -1.75 -4.01 -16.66
N GLN A 439 -2.93 -3.62 -17.11
CA GLN A 439 -4.19 -4.19 -16.69
C GLN A 439 -4.89 -4.87 -17.85
N LEU A 440 -5.12 -6.17 -17.73
CA LEU A 440 -5.93 -6.95 -18.66
C LEU A 440 -7.31 -7.18 -18.03
N THR A 441 -8.36 -6.65 -18.67
CA THR A 441 -9.75 -6.85 -18.25
C THR A 441 -10.48 -7.74 -19.25
N TYR A 442 -11.35 -8.62 -18.75
CA TYR A 442 -12.20 -9.50 -19.53
C TYR A 442 -13.54 -9.72 -18.82
N THR A 443 -14.57 -10.14 -19.57
CA THR A 443 -15.90 -10.38 -19.02
C THR A 443 -16.13 -11.87 -18.78
N VAL A 444 -16.73 -12.19 -17.64
CA VAL A 444 -17.27 -13.54 -17.34
C VAL A 444 -18.78 -13.46 -17.16
N LYS A 445 -19.50 -14.54 -17.51
CA LYS A 445 -20.95 -14.64 -17.37
C LYS A 445 -21.32 -15.84 -16.52
N LEU A 446 -22.15 -15.63 -15.50
CA LEU A 446 -22.67 -16.70 -14.66
C LEU A 446 -23.57 -17.64 -15.51
N THR A 447 -23.25 -18.93 -15.50
CA THR A 447 -23.88 -19.91 -16.43
C THR A 447 -25.30 -20.24 -16.05
N THR A 448 -25.57 -20.50 -14.77
CA THR A 448 -26.87 -20.92 -14.24
C THR A 448 -27.16 -20.13 -12.97
N PRO A 449 -27.67 -18.89 -13.11
CA PRO A 449 -28.10 -18.14 -11.95
C PRO A 449 -29.31 -18.77 -11.28
N GLU A 450 -29.28 -18.85 -9.96
CA GLU A 450 -30.44 -19.24 -9.17
C GLU A 450 -31.53 -18.15 -9.29
N THR A 451 -32.78 -18.57 -9.40
CA THR A 451 -33.92 -17.66 -9.58
C THR A 451 -34.86 -17.64 -8.37
N ASP A 452 -34.63 -18.51 -7.39
CA ASP A 452 -35.38 -18.49 -6.15
C ASP A 452 -34.88 -17.33 -5.26
N PRO A 453 -35.78 -16.70 -4.49
CA PRO A 453 -35.41 -15.64 -3.60
C PRO A 453 -34.37 -16.07 -2.59
N GLY A 454 -33.23 -15.34 -2.57
CA GLY A 454 -32.09 -15.65 -1.70
C GLY A 454 -30.85 -14.89 -2.13
N THR A 455 -29.82 -14.89 -1.27
CA THR A 455 -28.49 -14.38 -1.61
C THR A 455 -27.60 -15.56 -1.99
N TYR A 456 -26.93 -15.44 -3.11
CA TYR A 456 -26.07 -16.45 -3.72
C TYR A 456 -24.67 -15.92 -3.89
N GLY A 457 -23.68 -16.77 -3.62
CA GLY A 457 -22.30 -16.38 -3.60
C GLY A 457 -21.89 -15.70 -2.29
N VAL A 458 -20.61 -15.40 -2.17
CA VAL A 458 -20.01 -14.60 -1.09
C VAL A 458 -19.17 -13.54 -1.76
N GLU A 459 -19.42 -12.29 -1.43
CA GLU A 459 -18.68 -11.19 -2.03
C GLU A 459 -17.27 -11.08 -1.46
N ASP A 460 -16.33 -11.18 -2.36
CA ASP A 460 -14.92 -10.86 -2.16
C ASP A 460 -14.31 -10.47 -3.50
N LEU A 461 -14.58 -9.26 -3.93
CA LEU A 461 -14.21 -8.77 -5.26
C LEU A 461 -12.70 -8.66 -5.48
N LYS A 462 -11.91 -8.70 -4.42
CA LYS A 462 -10.43 -8.66 -4.45
C LYS A 462 -9.77 -10.02 -4.21
N GLY A 463 -10.53 -11.02 -3.76
CA GLY A 463 -10.00 -12.35 -3.45
C GLY A 463 -9.04 -12.38 -2.26
N GLU A 464 -9.23 -11.47 -1.30
CA GLU A 464 -8.36 -11.30 -0.13
C GLU A 464 -8.82 -12.11 1.09
N LYS A 465 -10.08 -12.59 1.07
CA LYS A 465 -10.69 -13.31 2.18
C LYS A 465 -10.69 -14.81 1.93
N ASP A 466 -10.62 -15.57 3.01
CA ASP A 466 -10.80 -17.03 2.94
C ASP A 466 -12.30 -17.36 2.83
N VAL A 467 -12.78 -17.44 1.60
CA VAL A 467 -14.20 -17.64 1.28
C VAL A 467 -14.48 -19.14 1.13
N PRO A 468 -15.52 -19.70 1.81
CA PRO A 468 -15.88 -21.11 1.67
C PRO A 468 -16.22 -21.48 0.22
N SER A 469 -15.54 -22.46 -0.34
CA SER A 469 -15.62 -22.84 -1.76
C SER A 469 -17.01 -23.33 -2.19
N ASP A 470 -17.79 -23.91 -1.28
CA ASP A 470 -19.15 -24.40 -1.53
C ASP A 470 -20.17 -23.27 -1.75
N LYS A 471 -19.90 -22.09 -1.20
CA LYS A 471 -20.76 -20.91 -1.26
C LYS A 471 -20.27 -19.86 -2.24
N ALA A 472 -18.98 -19.87 -2.58
CA ALA A 472 -18.38 -18.85 -3.42
C ALA A 472 -18.79 -18.97 -4.90
N LEU A 473 -18.87 -17.82 -5.55
CA LEU A 473 -18.93 -17.69 -7.01
C LEU A 473 -17.59 -17.12 -7.48
N PHE A 474 -16.56 -17.97 -7.47
CA PHE A 474 -15.23 -17.58 -7.92
C PHE A 474 -15.22 -17.31 -9.43
N THR A 475 -14.71 -16.16 -9.83
CA THR A 475 -14.61 -15.74 -11.24
C THR A 475 -13.54 -16.52 -12.00
N ASN A 476 -12.59 -17.13 -11.28
CA ASN A 476 -11.56 -17.99 -11.86
C ASN A 476 -11.31 -19.22 -10.98
N GLU A 477 -10.86 -20.29 -11.62
CA GLU A 477 -10.38 -21.50 -10.95
C GLU A 477 -8.93 -21.32 -10.47
N SER A 478 -8.09 -20.75 -11.33
CA SER A 478 -6.70 -20.40 -11.04
C SER A 478 -6.25 -19.26 -11.94
N ALA A 479 -5.33 -18.47 -11.47
CA ALA A 479 -4.58 -17.51 -12.30
C ALA A 479 -3.14 -17.46 -11.80
N VAL A 480 -2.18 -17.74 -12.69
CA VAL A 480 -0.78 -17.95 -12.33
C VAL A 480 0.12 -17.08 -13.21
N LEU A 481 0.97 -16.29 -12.59
CA LEU A 481 2.05 -15.56 -13.25
C LEU A 481 3.31 -16.43 -13.30
N ASN A 482 3.81 -16.68 -14.50
CA ASN A 482 5.15 -17.22 -14.76
C ASN A 482 6.04 -16.04 -15.16
N ALA A 483 6.67 -15.43 -14.18
CA ALA A 483 7.46 -14.23 -14.36
C ALA A 483 8.89 -14.55 -14.80
N ILE A 484 9.44 -13.67 -15.62
CA ILE A 484 10.86 -13.58 -15.93
C ILE A 484 11.38 -12.30 -15.30
N ASN A 485 12.46 -12.39 -14.53
CA ASN A 485 13.09 -11.23 -13.89
C ASN A 485 13.98 -10.44 -14.86
N SER A 486 14.56 -9.35 -14.39
CA SER A 486 15.44 -8.46 -15.15
C SER A 486 16.73 -9.15 -15.66
N ALA A 487 17.14 -10.24 -15.01
CA ALA A 487 18.29 -11.06 -15.41
C ALA A 487 17.93 -12.16 -16.42
N GLY A 488 16.66 -12.29 -16.83
CA GLY A 488 16.18 -13.31 -17.75
C GLY A 488 15.90 -14.67 -17.12
N ALA A 489 15.94 -14.78 -15.79
CA ALA A 489 15.63 -16.00 -15.06
C ALA A 489 14.13 -16.14 -14.83
N THR A 490 13.61 -17.38 -14.99
CA THR A 490 12.23 -17.70 -14.66
C THR A 490 12.09 -17.84 -13.15
N LEU A 491 11.12 -17.13 -12.58
CA LEU A 491 10.80 -17.17 -11.16
C LEU A 491 9.87 -18.34 -10.84
N LYS A 492 9.72 -18.67 -9.55
CA LYS A 492 8.65 -19.57 -9.11
C LYS A 492 7.29 -19.00 -9.56
N PRO A 493 6.35 -19.85 -10.01
CA PRO A 493 5.01 -19.40 -10.35
C PRO A 493 4.33 -18.68 -9.17
N LEU A 494 3.65 -17.58 -9.47
CA LEU A 494 2.99 -16.72 -8.48
C LEU A 494 1.48 -16.71 -8.73
N ASP A 495 0.70 -17.13 -7.73
CA ASP A 495 -0.76 -17.14 -7.83
C ASP A 495 -1.35 -15.75 -7.67
N PHE A 496 -2.37 -15.42 -8.48
CA PHE A 496 -3.22 -14.27 -8.27
C PHE A 496 -4.33 -14.58 -7.25
N PRO A 497 -4.90 -13.56 -6.59
CA PRO A 497 -6.11 -13.71 -5.80
C PRO A 497 -7.27 -14.34 -6.60
N LYS A 498 -8.25 -14.93 -5.89
CA LYS A 498 -9.46 -15.52 -6.48
C LYS A 498 -10.69 -14.67 -6.11
N PRO A 499 -11.07 -13.66 -6.89
CA PRO A 499 -12.26 -12.87 -6.63
C PRO A 499 -13.52 -13.72 -6.65
N SER A 500 -14.40 -13.48 -5.68
CA SER A 500 -15.74 -14.06 -5.62
C SER A 500 -16.79 -12.96 -5.72
N VAL A 501 -17.86 -13.23 -6.45
CA VAL A 501 -19.00 -12.32 -6.59
C VAL A 501 -20.23 -12.88 -5.87
N SER A 502 -21.17 -12.00 -5.59
CA SER A 502 -22.47 -12.39 -5.02
C SER A 502 -23.61 -11.70 -5.75
N TYR A 503 -24.83 -12.20 -5.59
CA TYR A 503 -26.03 -11.54 -6.04
C TYR A 503 -27.24 -11.96 -5.19
N THR A 504 -28.27 -11.11 -5.19
CA THR A 504 -29.50 -11.37 -4.46
C THR A 504 -30.68 -11.42 -5.41
N VAL A 505 -31.48 -12.52 -5.34
CA VAL A 505 -32.73 -12.64 -6.04
C VAL A 505 -33.87 -12.23 -5.10
N LYS A 506 -34.58 -11.16 -5.48
CA LYS A 506 -35.78 -10.69 -4.72
C LYS A 506 -36.98 -11.53 -5.05
N LYS A 507 -37.85 -11.80 -4.08
CA LYS A 507 -39.12 -12.55 -4.27
C LYS A 507 -40.09 -11.72 -5.10
N SER A 508 -40.50 -12.21 -6.26
CA SER A 508 -41.57 -11.61 -7.07
C SER A 508 -42.92 -11.73 -6.33
N SER A 509 -43.52 -10.61 -5.94
CA SER A 509 -44.86 -10.59 -5.38
C SER A 509 -45.86 -10.55 -6.52
N SER A 510 -46.53 -11.70 -6.79
CA SER A 510 -47.71 -11.75 -7.65
C SER A 510 -48.97 -11.52 -6.81
N GLY A 511 -49.65 -10.44 -7.08
CA GLY A 511 -51.11 -10.42 -7.02
C GLY A 511 -51.84 -9.72 -5.89
N GLY A 512 -52.55 -8.68 -6.24
CA GLY A 512 -53.92 -8.45 -5.76
C GLY A 512 -54.21 -7.23 -4.88
N GLY A 513 -54.57 -6.15 -5.50
CA GLY A 513 -55.75 -5.37 -5.14
C GLY A 513 -55.71 -4.46 -3.91
N GLY A 514 -55.58 -3.16 -4.11
CA GLY A 514 -56.01 -2.17 -3.14
C GLY A 514 -55.24 -0.84 -3.25
N ARG A 515 -55.75 0.09 -4.04
CA ARG A 515 -55.15 1.43 -4.21
C ARG A 515 -55.15 2.22 -2.89
N LYS A 516 -54.00 2.47 -2.35
CA LYS A 516 -53.64 3.68 -1.58
C LYS A 516 -52.62 4.50 -2.37
N PRO A 517 -52.61 5.82 -2.28
CA PRO A 517 -51.66 6.61 -3.05
C PRO A 517 -50.21 6.30 -2.59
N THR A 518 -49.53 5.58 -3.42
CA THR A 518 -48.14 5.18 -3.22
C THR A 518 -47.23 6.39 -3.54
N VAL A 519 -46.58 6.93 -2.54
CA VAL A 519 -45.38 7.77 -2.79
C VAL A 519 -44.32 6.78 -3.22
N THR A 520 -44.04 6.76 -4.52
CA THR A 520 -42.96 5.96 -5.09
C THR A 520 -41.64 6.61 -4.68
N ILE A 521 -40.87 5.97 -3.80
CA ILE A 521 -39.47 6.28 -3.59
C ILE A 521 -38.71 5.37 -4.56
N PRO A 522 -37.87 5.91 -5.45
CA PRO A 522 -37.04 5.09 -6.32
C PRO A 522 -36.01 4.31 -5.50
N ASP A 523 -35.85 3.03 -5.81
CA ASP A 523 -34.91 2.10 -5.14
C ASP A 523 -33.42 2.35 -5.48
N ASP A 524 -33.08 3.46 -6.14
CA ASP A 524 -31.73 3.67 -6.66
C ASP A 524 -30.97 4.72 -5.84
N VAL A 525 -30.02 4.27 -5.05
CA VAL A 525 -28.94 5.15 -4.53
C VAL A 525 -28.17 5.70 -5.73
N PRO A 526 -27.81 7.01 -5.77
CA PRO A 526 -27.07 7.58 -6.86
C PRO A 526 -25.76 6.85 -7.12
N THR A 527 -25.44 6.66 -8.39
CA THR A 527 -24.19 6.00 -8.82
C THR A 527 -22.99 6.73 -8.21
N GLY A 528 -22.13 5.97 -7.52
CA GLY A 528 -20.93 6.51 -6.87
C GLY A 528 -21.07 6.88 -5.39
N LEU A 529 -22.29 6.76 -4.82
CA LEU A 529 -22.51 6.86 -3.37
C LEU A 529 -22.70 5.47 -2.76
N ASN A 530 -22.12 5.26 -1.58
CA ASN A 530 -22.24 4.03 -0.81
C ASN A 530 -23.54 4.02 0.01
N GLY A 531 -24.54 3.30 -0.47
CA GLY A 531 -25.80 3.08 0.25
C GLY A 531 -25.78 1.88 1.19
N ASP A 532 -24.86 0.93 0.99
CA ASP A 532 -24.87 -0.37 1.65
C ASP A 532 -24.17 -0.37 3.00
N ASP A 533 -23.09 0.40 3.13
CA ASP A 533 -22.32 0.51 4.37
C ASP A 533 -22.82 1.65 5.25
N HIS A 534 -23.52 1.31 6.33
CA HIS A 534 -24.06 2.30 7.28
C HIS A 534 -22.99 2.73 8.29
N TYR A 535 -21.88 3.31 7.82
CA TYR A 535 -20.97 4.05 8.67
C TYR A 535 -21.52 5.44 8.99
N ALA A 536 -21.30 5.88 10.23
CA ALA A 536 -21.56 7.25 10.63
C ALA A 536 -20.77 8.23 9.74
N TYR A 537 -21.46 9.11 9.04
CA TYR A 537 -20.84 10.11 8.16
C TYR A 537 -20.81 11.52 8.78
N ILE A 538 -21.52 11.71 9.88
CA ILE A 538 -21.48 12.89 10.74
C ILE A 538 -20.68 12.55 11.99
N VAL A 539 -19.75 13.43 12.34
CA VAL A 539 -19.01 13.42 13.60
C VAL A 539 -19.51 14.56 14.46
N GLY A 540 -19.72 14.30 15.75
CA GLY A 540 -20.09 15.35 16.71
C GLY A 540 -18.97 16.36 16.93
N TYR A 541 -19.29 17.46 17.54
CA TYR A 541 -18.30 18.48 17.88
C TYR A 541 -17.53 18.14 19.17
N PRO A 542 -16.37 18.76 19.40
CA PRO A 542 -15.57 18.53 20.61
C PRO A 542 -16.30 18.85 21.92
N ASN A 543 -17.36 19.64 21.87
CA ASN A 543 -18.22 19.94 23.02
C ASN A 543 -19.21 18.82 23.38
N GLY A 544 -19.19 17.70 22.63
CA GLY A 544 -20.04 16.53 22.82
C GLY A 544 -21.45 16.67 22.22
N ASN A 545 -21.71 17.67 21.41
CA ASN A 545 -22.99 17.91 20.73
C ASN A 545 -22.92 17.59 19.25
N VAL A 546 -24.07 17.37 18.61
CA VAL A 546 -24.21 17.23 17.16
C VAL A 546 -24.79 18.48 16.49
N GLU A 547 -25.37 19.39 17.27
CA GLU A 547 -25.94 20.68 16.88
C GLU A 547 -26.98 20.60 15.75
N PRO A 548 -28.07 19.84 15.92
CA PRO A 548 -29.01 19.57 14.84
C PRO A 548 -29.66 20.81 14.25
N ASN A 549 -29.88 21.84 15.07
CA ASN A 549 -30.49 23.11 14.67
C ASN A 549 -29.48 24.16 14.16
N GLY A 550 -28.18 23.89 14.24
CA GLY A 550 -27.14 24.74 13.67
C GLY A 550 -27.14 24.72 12.14
N ASN A 551 -26.72 25.80 11.51
CA ASN A 551 -26.50 25.80 10.07
C ASN A 551 -25.29 24.92 9.73
N ILE A 552 -25.38 24.17 8.64
CA ILE A 552 -24.26 23.40 8.12
C ILE A 552 -23.47 24.21 7.09
N THR A 553 -22.15 24.11 7.13
CA THR A 553 -21.27 24.83 6.20
C THR A 553 -21.07 24.08 4.88
N ARG A 554 -20.63 24.81 3.86
CA ARG A 554 -20.32 24.26 2.54
C ARG A 554 -19.18 23.21 2.62
N ALA A 555 -18.18 23.45 3.46
CA ALA A 555 -17.10 22.50 3.68
C ALA A 555 -17.57 21.20 4.36
N GLU A 556 -18.44 21.31 5.38
CA GLU A 556 -19.00 20.13 6.05
C GLU A 556 -19.83 19.28 5.09
N VAL A 557 -20.65 19.91 4.23
CA VAL A 557 -21.43 19.19 3.22
C VAL A 557 -20.54 18.49 2.20
N ALA A 558 -19.50 19.17 1.72
CA ALA A 558 -18.53 18.54 0.82
C ALA A 558 -17.86 17.32 1.49
N THR A 559 -17.46 17.45 2.76
CA THR A 559 -16.85 16.33 3.50
C THR A 559 -17.81 15.16 3.70
N ILE A 560 -19.09 15.43 3.98
CA ILE A 560 -20.13 14.39 4.08
C ILE A 560 -20.21 13.59 2.77
N PHE A 561 -20.37 14.26 1.64
CA PHE A 561 -20.48 13.56 0.35
C PHE A 561 -19.18 12.86 -0.05
N PHE A 562 -18.01 13.38 0.31
CA PHE A 562 -16.73 12.71 0.11
C PHE A 562 -16.62 11.41 0.93
N ARG A 563 -17.05 11.42 2.20
CA ARG A 563 -17.13 10.21 3.04
C ARG A 563 -18.07 9.16 2.48
N LEU A 564 -19.14 9.60 1.84
CA LEU A 564 -20.17 8.75 1.26
C LEU A 564 -19.85 8.25 -0.15
N LEU A 565 -18.77 8.70 -0.79
CA LEU A 565 -18.33 8.09 -2.04
C LEU A 565 -18.01 6.60 -1.83
N THR A 566 -18.32 5.78 -2.83
CA THR A 566 -17.75 4.42 -2.86
C THR A 566 -16.22 4.52 -2.89
N GLU A 567 -15.55 3.52 -2.36
CA GLU A 567 -14.08 3.48 -2.31
C GLU A 567 -13.47 3.64 -3.71
N GLU A 568 -14.06 2.97 -4.70
CA GLU A 568 -13.65 3.05 -6.10
C GLU A 568 -13.74 4.47 -6.63
N VAL A 569 -14.89 5.13 -6.47
CA VAL A 569 -15.09 6.51 -6.96
C VAL A 569 -14.20 7.49 -6.23
N ARG A 570 -14.03 7.32 -4.91
CA ARG A 570 -13.15 8.15 -4.11
C ARG A 570 -11.70 8.03 -4.57
N THR A 571 -11.19 6.82 -4.70
CA THR A 571 -9.80 6.56 -5.11
C THR A 571 -9.54 7.04 -6.53
N ALA A 572 -10.45 6.78 -7.46
CA ALA A 572 -10.31 7.20 -8.86
C ALA A 572 -10.28 8.72 -9.06
N ASN A 573 -10.91 9.48 -8.16
CA ASN A 573 -11.05 10.94 -8.29
C ASN A 573 -10.29 11.72 -7.19
N SER A 574 -9.57 11.03 -6.31
CA SER A 574 -8.86 11.62 -5.19
C SER A 574 -7.85 12.68 -5.64
N THR A 575 -7.98 13.88 -5.14
CA THR A 575 -7.04 14.97 -5.40
C THR A 575 -7.09 16.03 -4.30
N GLN A 576 -5.94 16.61 -4.00
CA GLN A 576 -5.82 17.76 -3.11
C GLN A 576 -5.59 19.08 -3.87
N SER A 577 -5.59 19.01 -5.21
CA SER A 577 -5.36 20.15 -6.08
C SER A 577 -6.68 20.69 -6.62
N ASN A 578 -6.87 21.99 -6.53
CA ASN A 578 -8.03 22.70 -7.05
C ASN A 578 -7.66 24.12 -7.49
N SER A 579 -8.59 24.82 -8.14
CA SER A 579 -8.44 26.20 -8.58
C SER A 579 -9.10 27.25 -7.66
N LEU A 580 -9.57 26.85 -6.48
CA LEU A 580 -10.34 27.69 -5.57
C LEU A 580 -9.36 28.42 -4.64
N SER A 581 -9.42 29.76 -4.63
CA SER A 581 -8.43 30.60 -3.97
C SER A 581 -8.43 30.50 -2.43
N ASP A 582 -9.54 30.06 -1.84
CA ASP A 582 -9.76 29.91 -0.39
C ASP A 582 -9.76 28.46 0.10
N VAL A 583 -9.39 27.51 -0.79
CA VAL A 583 -9.22 26.07 -0.47
C VAL A 583 -7.78 25.69 -0.71
N THR A 584 -7.00 25.70 0.36
CA THR A 584 -5.55 25.48 0.32
C THR A 584 -5.16 24.17 0.99
N ARG A 585 -4.02 23.61 0.57
CA ARG A 585 -3.49 22.38 1.14
C ARG A 585 -3.28 22.51 2.65
N GLY A 586 -3.62 21.47 3.40
CA GLY A 586 -3.53 21.45 4.87
C GLY A 586 -4.80 21.91 5.61
N GLN A 587 -5.79 22.41 4.89
CA GLN A 587 -7.12 22.61 5.47
C GLN A 587 -7.87 21.28 5.51
N TRP A 588 -8.54 20.97 6.61
CA TRP A 588 -9.22 19.67 6.85
C TRP A 588 -10.23 19.29 5.77
N PHE A 589 -10.82 20.26 5.09
CA PHE A 589 -11.79 20.05 4.01
C PHE A 589 -11.16 20.05 2.60
N ASN A 590 -9.85 20.34 2.48
CA ASN A 590 -9.23 20.52 1.15
C ASN A 590 -9.39 19.29 0.27
N HIS A 591 -9.12 18.12 0.80
CA HIS A 591 -9.20 16.87 0.04
C HIS A 591 -10.62 16.62 -0.46
N ALA A 592 -11.61 16.75 0.40
CA ALA A 592 -13.01 16.57 0.05
C ALA A 592 -13.48 17.58 -1.01
N VAL A 593 -13.19 18.86 -0.82
CA VAL A 593 -13.60 19.92 -1.75
C VAL A 593 -12.89 19.77 -3.09
N SER A 594 -11.58 19.50 -3.10
CA SER A 594 -10.80 19.32 -4.32
C SER A 594 -11.31 18.13 -5.14
N THR A 595 -11.53 16.98 -4.48
CA THR A 595 -12.04 15.76 -5.13
C THR A 595 -13.42 15.99 -5.72
N LEU A 596 -14.38 16.50 -4.96
CA LEU A 596 -15.73 16.74 -5.45
C LEU A 596 -15.78 17.86 -6.49
N SER A 597 -14.86 18.82 -6.44
CA SER A 597 -14.73 19.86 -7.47
C SER A 597 -14.21 19.29 -8.79
N SER A 598 -13.22 18.40 -8.73
CA SER A 598 -12.70 17.69 -9.92
C SER A 598 -13.77 16.82 -10.60
N MET A 599 -14.67 16.25 -9.82
CA MET A 599 -15.83 15.49 -10.29
C MET A 599 -16.98 16.38 -10.80
N GLY A 600 -16.90 17.73 -10.64
CA GLY A 600 -17.97 18.65 -11.01
C GLY A 600 -19.19 18.64 -10.06
N ILE A 601 -19.12 17.91 -8.95
CA ILE A 601 -20.19 17.79 -7.95
C ILE A 601 -20.35 19.07 -7.17
N VAL A 602 -19.25 19.63 -6.64
CA VAL A 602 -19.26 20.94 -6.01
C VAL A 602 -18.67 21.99 -6.96
N LYS A 603 -19.13 23.21 -6.86
CA LYS A 603 -18.65 24.34 -7.67
C LYS A 603 -18.38 25.54 -6.75
N GLY A 604 -17.30 26.27 -7.09
CA GLY A 604 -17.03 27.57 -6.48
C GLY A 604 -17.92 28.67 -7.02
N HIS A 605 -17.74 29.85 -6.46
CA HIS A 605 -18.36 31.09 -6.91
C HIS A 605 -17.63 31.68 -8.14
N ASN A 606 -18.26 32.63 -8.80
CA ASN A 606 -17.68 33.27 -10.01
C ASN A 606 -16.41 34.09 -9.71
N ASP A 607 -16.16 34.43 -8.46
CA ASP A 607 -14.96 35.13 -7.99
C ASP A 607 -13.77 34.18 -7.71
N GLY A 608 -13.93 32.89 -8.00
CA GLY A 608 -12.89 31.88 -7.77
C GLY A 608 -12.78 31.37 -6.34
N THR A 609 -13.73 31.70 -5.45
CA THR A 609 -13.79 31.19 -4.09
C THR A 609 -14.76 30.03 -3.94
N PHE A 610 -14.58 29.20 -2.90
CA PHE A 610 -15.54 28.15 -2.48
C PHE A 610 -16.42 28.61 -1.32
N ALA A 611 -15.93 29.53 -0.51
CA ALA A 611 -16.53 29.98 0.74
C ALA A 611 -16.78 28.83 1.75
N PRO A 612 -15.74 28.07 2.16
CA PRO A 612 -15.90 26.81 2.90
C PRO A 612 -16.66 26.94 4.21
N ASN A 613 -16.50 28.05 4.91
CA ASN A 613 -17.12 28.32 6.21
C ASN A 613 -18.50 29.00 6.10
N ALA A 614 -18.95 29.34 4.91
CA ALA A 614 -20.27 29.89 4.72
C ALA A 614 -21.36 28.82 4.89
N PRO A 615 -22.52 29.16 5.50
CA PRO A 615 -23.67 28.27 5.50
C PRO A 615 -24.10 27.94 4.06
N ILE A 616 -24.49 26.69 3.82
CA ILE A 616 -24.99 26.27 2.51
C ILE A 616 -26.52 26.51 2.41
N THR A 617 -26.96 26.91 1.23
CA THR A 617 -28.39 27.09 0.97
C THR A 617 -29.06 25.77 0.59
N ARG A 618 -30.38 25.69 0.74
CA ARG A 618 -31.21 24.54 0.33
C ARG A 618 -31.01 24.20 -1.16
N ALA A 619 -30.93 25.24 -2.01
CA ALA A 619 -30.69 25.07 -3.44
C ALA A 619 -29.30 24.48 -3.76
N GLU A 620 -28.27 24.98 -3.11
CA GLU A 620 -26.90 24.47 -3.29
C GLU A 620 -26.78 23.02 -2.84
N PHE A 621 -27.40 22.66 -1.71
CA PHE A 621 -27.42 21.28 -1.23
C PHE A 621 -28.16 20.34 -2.21
N ALA A 622 -29.36 20.76 -2.68
CA ALA A 622 -30.12 20.01 -3.69
C ALA A 622 -29.33 19.83 -4.98
N ALA A 623 -28.56 20.84 -5.41
CA ALA A 623 -27.72 20.75 -6.58
C ALA A 623 -26.56 19.77 -6.42
N ILE A 624 -25.94 19.70 -5.26
CA ILE A 624 -24.91 18.71 -4.96
C ILE A 624 -25.49 17.29 -5.05
N ALA A 625 -26.61 17.03 -4.37
CA ALA A 625 -27.28 15.72 -4.40
C ALA A 625 -27.69 15.31 -5.82
N ALA A 626 -28.31 16.22 -6.58
CA ALA A 626 -28.78 15.94 -7.94
C ALA A 626 -27.64 15.64 -8.94
N ARG A 627 -26.44 16.18 -8.73
CA ARG A 627 -25.28 15.94 -9.62
C ARG A 627 -24.70 14.54 -9.49
N PHE A 628 -25.04 13.79 -8.47
CA PHE A 628 -24.73 12.36 -8.40
C PHE A 628 -25.66 11.48 -9.23
N ASP A 629 -26.83 12.02 -9.66
CA ASP A 629 -27.79 11.30 -10.50
C ASP A 629 -27.73 11.79 -11.94
N ASP A 630 -26.92 11.15 -12.74
CA ASP A 630 -26.74 11.43 -14.18
C ASP A 630 -27.82 10.83 -15.06
N LYS A 631 -28.67 9.97 -14.52
CA LYS A 631 -29.71 9.22 -15.26
C LYS A 631 -31.08 9.90 -15.26
N ASN A 632 -31.36 10.79 -14.33
CA ASN A 632 -32.68 11.41 -14.21
C ASN A 632 -32.75 12.75 -14.97
N THR A 633 -33.57 12.79 -16.00
CA THR A 633 -33.80 13.98 -16.82
C THR A 633 -35.12 14.70 -16.47
N ASP A 634 -35.91 14.19 -15.51
CA ASP A 634 -37.15 14.86 -15.09
C ASP A 634 -36.86 16.04 -14.15
N THR A 635 -36.85 17.21 -14.74
CA THR A 635 -36.63 18.50 -14.07
C THR A 635 -37.94 19.19 -13.66
N SER A 636 -39.10 18.55 -13.86
CA SER A 636 -40.40 19.12 -13.50
C SER A 636 -40.47 19.40 -12.00
N SER A 637 -41.11 20.49 -11.62
CA SER A 637 -41.24 20.85 -10.23
C SER A 637 -42.57 21.58 -9.95
N LYS A 638 -43.13 21.24 -8.82
CA LYS A 638 -44.37 21.85 -8.30
C LYS A 638 -44.14 23.12 -7.44
N PHE A 639 -42.87 23.49 -7.20
CA PHE A 639 -42.54 24.61 -6.31
C PHE A 639 -42.70 25.95 -7.02
N THR A 640 -43.37 26.90 -6.35
CA THR A 640 -43.79 28.16 -6.93
C THR A 640 -42.67 29.20 -6.99
N ASP A 641 -41.65 29.06 -6.16
CA ASP A 641 -40.59 30.06 -5.93
C ASP A 641 -39.23 29.75 -6.60
N ILE A 642 -39.18 28.71 -7.47
CA ILE A 642 -37.94 28.34 -8.15
C ILE A 642 -37.94 28.60 -9.67
N ALA A 643 -38.99 29.15 -10.22
CA ALA A 643 -39.20 29.28 -11.67
C ALA A 643 -38.05 29.97 -12.41
N SER A 644 -37.43 31.00 -11.80
CA SER A 644 -36.25 31.72 -12.32
C SER A 644 -34.96 31.42 -11.56
N HIS A 645 -34.97 30.47 -10.62
CA HIS A 645 -33.79 30.17 -9.83
C HIS A 645 -32.79 29.34 -10.63
N TRP A 646 -31.48 29.59 -10.43
CA TRP A 646 -30.40 28.91 -11.16
C TRP A 646 -30.41 27.37 -10.98
N ALA A 647 -30.81 26.89 -9.78
CA ALA A 647 -30.88 25.46 -9.45
C ALA A 647 -32.24 24.84 -9.72
N LYS A 648 -33.11 25.46 -10.53
CA LYS A 648 -34.48 24.96 -10.79
C LYS A 648 -34.50 23.50 -11.23
N ASN A 649 -33.61 23.11 -12.12
CA ASN A 649 -33.56 21.76 -12.68
C ASN A 649 -33.09 20.75 -11.62
N GLU A 650 -32.03 21.07 -10.89
CA GLU A 650 -31.49 20.24 -9.82
C GLU A 650 -32.47 20.07 -8.65
N ILE A 651 -33.20 21.12 -8.31
CA ILE A 651 -34.29 21.05 -7.30
C ILE A 651 -35.40 20.15 -7.83
N GLY A 652 -35.75 20.24 -9.10
CA GLY A 652 -36.76 19.37 -9.75
C GLY A 652 -36.36 17.89 -9.67
N ILE A 653 -35.12 17.57 -10.06
CA ILE A 653 -34.56 16.22 -9.97
C ILE A 653 -34.62 15.68 -8.56
N ALA A 654 -34.08 16.42 -7.57
CA ALA A 654 -34.06 16.01 -6.17
C ALA A 654 -35.47 15.83 -5.58
N ALA A 655 -36.44 16.65 -6.01
CA ALA A 655 -37.82 16.55 -5.58
C ALA A 655 -38.54 15.34 -6.19
N ASN A 656 -38.31 15.05 -7.48
CA ASN A 656 -38.90 13.91 -8.17
C ASN A 656 -38.35 12.56 -7.65
N LYS A 657 -37.12 12.57 -7.15
CA LYS A 657 -36.51 11.44 -6.44
C LYS A 657 -37.01 11.30 -4.98
N GLY A 658 -37.80 12.23 -4.49
CA GLY A 658 -38.27 12.20 -3.09
C GLY A 658 -37.21 12.55 -2.05
N TRP A 659 -36.04 12.98 -2.48
CA TRP A 659 -34.93 13.34 -1.57
C TRP A 659 -35.25 14.61 -0.79
N ILE A 660 -35.88 15.60 -1.44
CA ILE A 660 -36.28 16.86 -0.82
C ILE A 660 -37.80 17.09 -0.90
N ASN A 661 -38.28 17.74 0.11
CA ASN A 661 -39.67 18.21 0.17
C ASN A 661 -39.67 19.73 0.25
N GLY A 662 -40.71 20.34 -0.35
CA GLY A 662 -41.02 21.74 -0.12
C GLY A 662 -41.81 21.93 1.16
N TYR A 663 -42.20 23.17 1.40
CA TYR A 663 -43.04 23.57 2.51
C TYR A 663 -44.54 23.40 2.18
N PRO A 664 -45.42 23.32 3.18
CA PRO A 664 -46.85 23.19 2.97
C PRO A 664 -47.49 24.34 2.15
N ASP A 665 -46.83 25.50 2.09
CA ASP A 665 -47.25 26.65 1.28
C ASP A 665 -46.91 26.52 -0.22
N GLY A 666 -46.34 25.40 -0.64
CA GLY A 666 -45.93 25.13 -2.04
C GLY A 666 -44.60 25.74 -2.44
N THR A 667 -43.86 26.34 -1.48
CA THR A 667 -42.53 26.89 -1.73
C THR A 667 -41.41 25.88 -1.45
N PHE A 668 -40.22 26.10 -2.02
CA PHE A 668 -38.99 25.39 -1.72
C PHE A 668 -38.06 26.18 -0.82
N ARG A 669 -38.12 27.50 -0.92
CA ARG A 669 -37.22 28.44 -0.24
C ARG A 669 -35.75 28.23 -0.60
N PRO A 670 -35.37 28.35 -1.86
CA PRO A 670 -34.06 27.94 -2.38
C PRO A 670 -32.88 28.63 -1.73
N ASN A 671 -33.05 29.91 -1.34
CA ASN A 671 -31.99 30.72 -0.74
C ASN A 671 -31.91 30.62 0.79
N GLN A 672 -32.82 29.86 1.43
CA GLN A 672 -32.76 29.63 2.87
C GLN A 672 -31.58 28.71 3.20
N TYR A 673 -30.84 28.99 4.26
CA TYR A 673 -29.80 28.09 4.75
C TYR A 673 -30.42 26.82 5.31
N ILE A 674 -29.71 25.70 5.14
CA ILE A 674 -30.13 24.40 5.64
C ILE A 674 -29.47 24.11 6.99
N THR A 675 -30.23 23.53 7.91
CA THR A 675 -29.70 23.09 9.21
C THR A 675 -28.99 21.72 9.06
N ARG A 676 -28.18 21.39 10.06
CA ARG A 676 -27.52 20.07 10.11
C ARG A 676 -28.55 18.92 10.13
N ALA A 677 -29.65 19.08 10.88
CA ALA A 677 -30.73 18.10 10.90
C ALA A 677 -31.42 17.93 9.53
N GLU A 678 -31.67 19.03 8.84
CA GLU A 678 -32.22 18.97 7.47
C GLU A 678 -31.26 18.30 6.51
N ALA A 679 -29.94 18.57 6.61
CA ALA A 679 -28.92 17.95 5.80
C ALA A 679 -28.85 16.43 6.06
N MET A 680 -28.80 15.99 7.32
CA MET A 680 -28.82 14.57 7.69
C MET A 680 -30.08 13.85 7.19
N THR A 681 -31.24 14.48 7.37
CA THR A 681 -32.52 13.92 6.87
C THR A 681 -32.51 13.73 5.36
N LEU A 682 -31.90 14.68 4.63
CA LEU A 682 -31.84 14.64 3.18
C LEU A 682 -30.83 13.58 2.71
N VAL A 683 -29.64 13.53 3.31
CA VAL A 683 -28.63 12.51 3.01
C VAL A 683 -29.16 11.10 3.27
N ASN A 684 -29.83 10.87 4.39
CA ASN A 684 -30.43 9.57 4.69
C ASN A 684 -31.46 9.14 3.64
N ARG A 685 -32.23 10.09 3.10
CA ARG A 685 -33.17 9.82 1.99
C ARG A 685 -32.45 9.52 0.67
N VAL A 686 -31.37 10.24 0.38
CA VAL A 686 -30.53 9.99 -0.80
C VAL A 686 -29.94 8.57 -0.76
N LEU A 687 -29.53 8.13 0.43
CA LEU A 687 -28.92 6.82 0.66
C LEU A 687 -29.93 5.71 1.02
N ASN A 688 -31.20 6.05 1.12
CA ASN A 688 -32.27 5.12 1.52
C ASN A 688 -32.09 4.52 2.94
N ARG A 689 -31.46 5.28 3.87
CA ARG A 689 -31.20 4.88 5.27
C ARG A 689 -32.28 5.45 6.17
N LEU A 690 -33.33 4.64 6.43
CA LEU A 690 -34.56 5.16 7.01
C LEU A 690 -35.11 4.25 8.14
N PRO A 691 -34.66 4.38 9.39
CA PRO A 691 -35.39 3.80 10.51
C PRO A 691 -36.78 4.46 10.61
N GLU A 692 -37.84 3.66 10.83
CA GLU A 692 -39.23 4.17 10.87
C GLU A 692 -39.56 4.82 12.21
N ASN A 693 -39.05 4.23 13.30
CA ASN A 693 -39.30 4.69 14.65
C ASN A 693 -38.14 4.29 15.59
N SER A 694 -38.17 4.78 16.84
CA SER A 694 -37.09 4.56 17.81
C SER A 694 -36.89 3.09 18.22
N SER A 695 -37.87 2.20 18.01
CA SER A 695 -37.70 0.76 18.27
C SER A 695 -36.87 0.05 17.19
N ASP A 696 -36.56 0.72 16.10
CA ASP A 696 -35.69 0.24 15.04
C ASP A 696 -34.20 0.52 15.33
N LEU A 697 -33.92 1.37 16.31
CA LEU A 697 -32.59 1.71 16.80
C LEU A 697 -32.15 0.74 17.90
N LEU A 698 -30.87 0.76 18.26
CA LEU A 698 -30.31 -0.05 19.34
C LEU A 698 -29.99 0.81 20.57
N ASP A 699 -30.27 0.27 21.75
CA ASP A 699 -29.98 0.98 23.02
C ASP A 699 -28.49 1.28 23.23
N SER A 700 -27.60 0.49 22.61
CA SER A 700 -26.16 0.64 22.64
C SER A 700 -25.60 1.75 21.72
N MET A 701 -26.49 2.47 21.02
CA MET A 701 -26.09 3.57 20.14
C MET A 701 -25.49 4.75 20.92
N ILE A 702 -24.70 5.58 20.24
CA ILE A 702 -24.27 6.89 20.75
C ILE A 702 -25.52 7.78 20.90
N LYS A 703 -25.72 8.32 22.08
CA LYS A 703 -26.81 9.24 22.39
C LYS A 703 -26.24 10.65 22.60
N TRP A 704 -26.76 11.61 21.86
CA TRP A 704 -26.27 12.98 21.89
C TRP A 704 -27.10 13.81 22.88
N PRO A 705 -26.46 14.61 23.74
CA PRO A 705 -27.18 15.44 24.74
C PRO A 705 -28.21 16.39 24.11
N ASP A 706 -27.91 16.94 22.96
CA ASP A 706 -28.73 17.88 22.20
C ASP A 706 -29.64 17.21 21.15
N ASN A 707 -29.67 15.87 21.11
CA ASN A 707 -30.61 15.03 20.34
C ASN A 707 -31.30 14.01 21.26
N SER A 708 -31.71 14.42 22.46
CA SER A 708 -32.34 13.55 23.47
C SER A 708 -33.85 13.41 23.34
N ASP A 709 -34.52 14.34 22.64
CA ASP A 709 -35.97 14.31 22.42
C ASP A 709 -36.31 13.37 21.26
N ALA A 710 -36.75 12.16 21.59
CA ALA A 710 -37.17 11.16 20.63
C ALA A 710 -38.42 11.52 19.80
N SER A 711 -39.15 12.56 20.20
CA SER A 711 -40.29 13.10 19.46
C SER A 711 -39.89 14.15 18.42
N ALA A 712 -38.65 14.65 18.47
CA ALA A 712 -38.15 15.61 17.50
C ALA A 712 -38.17 15.00 16.09
N TRP A 713 -38.65 15.73 15.09
CA TRP A 713 -38.81 15.26 13.72
C TRP A 713 -37.50 14.78 13.09
N TYR A 714 -36.37 15.26 13.60
CA TYR A 714 -35.04 14.92 13.14
C TYR A 714 -34.34 13.84 13.98
N TYR A 715 -34.94 13.38 15.08
CA TYR A 715 -34.29 12.47 16.02
C TYR A 715 -33.68 11.24 15.35
N LEU A 716 -34.49 10.53 14.56
CA LEU A 716 -34.07 9.33 13.86
C LEU A 716 -32.97 9.63 12.83
N ALA A 717 -33.11 10.73 12.09
CA ALA A 717 -32.15 11.09 11.07
C ALA A 717 -30.77 11.45 11.66
N VAL A 718 -30.74 12.09 12.84
CA VAL A 718 -29.50 12.37 13.55
C VAL A 718 -28.85 11.08 14.05
N GLN A 719 -29.62 10.17 14.65
CA GLN A 719 -29.10 8.89 15.11
C GLN A 719 -28.52 8.07 13.96
N GLU A 720 -29.21 7.99 12.83
CA GLU A 720 -28.79 7.30 11.64
C GLU A 720 -27.47 7.88 11.06
N ALA A 721 -27.34 9.17 11.02
CA ALA A 721 -26.17 9.86 10.48
C ALA A 721 -24.91 9.73 11.35
N THR A 722 -25.07 9.49 12.66
CA THR A 722 -24.02 9.58 13.67
C THR A 722 -23.62 8.25 14.30
N ASN A 723 -24.29 7.16 13.96
CA ASN A 723 -23.99 5.82 14.47
C ASN A 723 -23.64 4.86 13.33
N SER A 724 -22.54 4.18 13.45
CA SER A 724 -22.19 3.08 12.53
C SER A 724 -22.89 1.81 12.96
N HIS A 725 -23.61 1.16 12.05
CA HIS A 725 -24.41 -0.03 12.39
C HIS A 725 -24.57 -0.96 11.18
N ALA A 726 -24.93 -2.19 11.47
CA ALA A 726 -25.51 -3.11 10.50
C ALA A 726 -27.04 -3.06 10.59
N TYR A 727 -27.71 -3.31 9.51
CA TYR A 727 -29.15 -3.21 9.41
C TYR A 727 -29.78 -4.41 8.70
N SER A 728 -31.09 -4.49 8.75
CA SER A 728 -31.92 -5.37 7.91
C SER A 728 -33.17 -4.62 7.53
N ASP A 729 -33.72 -4.90 6.36
CA ASP A 729 -35.02 -4.39 5.97
C ASP A 729 -36.09 -4.89 6.97
N LYS A 730 -37.04 -4.05 7.34
CA LYS A 730 -38.13 -4.43 8.26
C LYS A 730 -39.09 -5.45 7.64
N SER A 731 -39.38 -5.28 6.37
CA SER A 731 -40.05 -6.25 5.55
C SER A 731 -39.57 -6.15 4.12
N LYS A 732 -39.80 -7.19 3.33
CA LYS A 732 -39.25 -7.38 2.00
C LYS A 732 -39.57 -6.29 0.98
N ASP A 733 -40.64 -5.54 1.17
CA ASP A 733 -41.11 -4.47 0.30
C ASP A 733 -41.16 -3.11 1.06
N ASP A 734 -40.51 -3.03 2.20
CA ASP A 734 -40.53 -1.86 3.06
C ASP A 734 -39.29 -0.95 2.77
N LYS A 735 -39.52 0.34 2.72
CA LYS A 735 -38.48 1.35 2.62
C LYS A 735 -37.75 1.59 3.95
N TYR A 736 -38.23 0.92 5.01
CA TYR A 736 -37.69 1.12 6.35
C TYR A 736 -36.78 -0.03 6.76
N GLU A 737 -35.77 0.33 7.50
CA GLU A 737 -34.76 -0.57 8.04
C GLU A 737 -34.87 -0.69 9.56
N LYS A 738 -34.24 -1.71 10.08
CA LYS A 738 -34.01 -1.91 11.51
C LYS A 738 -32.55 -2.22 11.76
N TRP A 739 -31.95 -1.54 12.73
CA TRP A 739 -30.58 -1.79 13.15
C TRP A 739 -30.44 -3.15 13.81
N THR A 740 -29.36 -3.87 13.46
CA THR A 740 -29.12 -5.21 13.99
C THR A 740 -27.91 -5.27 14.91
N THR A 741 -26.88 -4.47 14.66
CA THR A 741 -25.65 -4.44 15.46
C THR A 741 -25.00 -3.07 15.33
N ILE A 742 -24.46 -2.52 16.44
CA ILE A 742 -23.58 -1.34 16.37
C ILE A 742 -22.21 -1.80 15.87
N ARG A 743 -21.65 -1.05 14.95
CA ARG A 743 -20.31 -1.24 14.38
C ARG A 743 -19.35 -0.20 14.94
N ASP A 744 -18.06 -0.49 14.91
CA ASP A 744 -17.03 0.50 15.23
C ASP A 744 -17.12 1.70 14.29
N ALA A 745 -16.86 2.88 14.83
CA ALA A 745 -16.79 4.09 14.01
C ALA A 745 -15.62 3.99 13.02
N ARG A 746 -15.87 4.36 11.76
CA ARG A 746 -14.80 4.46 10.77
C ARG A 746 -13.91 5.65 11.10
N ASP A 747 -12.60 5.47 11.05
CA ASP A 747 -11.66 6.58 11.13
C ASP A 747 -11.63 7.32 9.79
N TRP A 748 -12.26 8.50 9.76
CA TRP A 748 -12.30 9.34 8.58
C TRP A 748 -11.04 10.18 8.41
N THR A 749 -10.21 10.32 9.45
CA THR A 749 -9.03 11.20 9.42
C THR A 749 -7.98 10.74 8.41
N GLU A 750 -7.86 9.43 8.20
CA GLU A 750 -6.96 8.85 7.20
C GLU A 750 -7.39 9.15 5.76
N LEU A 751 -8.70 9.25 5.50
CA LEU A 751 -9.24 9.53 4.17
C LEU A 751 -9.29 11.03 3.84
N GLU A 752 -9.29 11.88 4.86
CA GLU A 752 -9.42 13.34 4.72
C GLU A 752 -8.07 14.07 4.64
N LYS A 753 -6.96 13.36 4.92
CA LYS A 753 -5.58 13.93 4.88
C LYS A 753 -5.10 14.26 3.46
#